data_e8d4d4c3131e8af1286a3cbb9e047461
#
_entry.id   e8d4d4c3131e8af1286a3cbb9e047461
#
_cell.length_a   1.000
_cell.length_b   1.000
_cell.length_c   1.000
_cell.angle_alpha   90.00
_cell.angle_beta   90.00
_cell.angle_gamma   90.00
#
_symmetry.space_group_name_H-M   'P 1'
#
loop_
_entity.id
_entity.type
_entity.pdbx_description
1 polymer ?
#
loop_
_entity_poly.entity_id
_entity_poly.type
_entity_poly.pdbx_seq_one_letter_code
_entity_poly.pdbx_strand_id
1 'polypeptide(L)'
;MLLFYRMGDFYELFFDDAVTASKILGITLTQRATTGKNIAMAGIPFHALDQYLAKLIATGESVAICEQIGDPAASKGPVERKVVRIVTPGTLTDSNLLPEKADRPLLAVNCLKNRKQLTLGMAWLSLSSGSLKLLDVTVDEKYLPARLQQELERIGAAEILIADGFDKSLLLNISGRIVTVPEWHFDHENGKKELIEQLNVITLDGFGVGDINSALGACGAILKYAHTTQSQNLQHVRTLSVETEDDFITMDAMTRRNLELTEPIRTDSGRNESPTLFSELDHCRTSMGARLLRHWIHHASRNQSVARARHATITALTEACVIDGLRGILGNIPDIERIVSRIALYSARPRDLAALRFGLQQLPGLRSYLDQCVMDDGASLLKEIHRKLTVPAACLDLLEHAINDEPAAMIRDGGVIAGGFSPELDELRSLADNAGQFLVDLEARERARTGITNLRVEYNRVHGFYIEVTQGQVSKVPDDYRRRQTLKNTERYITPELKAFEDKVLSARERALALEKSLYEKLLQDLVIHISPLQEIARNTAKLDVLSALALHAQKQNWIRPELTDDSVIHIVQGRHPVIENRIERFIANDCELSNNKKFLLITGPNMGGKSTYMRQTALIVLLAYIGSFVPADQVVIGPIDRIFTRIGAADDLAGGRSTFMVEMTEAAAILNGATENSLVLMDEIGRGTSTFDGLALAWAIANHLIESSRSFTLFATHYFELTQLPETCPTAENVHLSAVEHKDNIVFLHSVEPGPASQSYGLQVAKLAGVPANVIRVARKHLAELESHFMPGKDQLSLFSYTPSTEPEETTSEIFEQFSPVIEMLDELDPDSLSSREALEQLYSLKKQLKDLQ
;
A
#
# COMPACT_ATOMS: atom_id res chain seq x y z
N MET A 1 -0.49 -22.01 -14.07
CA MET A 1 0.20 -21.09 -15.02
C MET A 1 -0.44 -21.26 -16.37
N LEU A 2 -0.84 -20.17 -17.01
CA LEU A 2 -1.51 -20.16 -18.30
C LEU A 2 -0.50 -19.90 -19.44
N LEU A 3 -0.65 -20.56 -20.58
CA LEU A 3 0.21 -20.34 -21.73
C LEU A 3 -0.50 -19.46 -22.79
N PHE A 4 0.04 -18.28 -23.04
CA PHE A 4 -0.35 -17.40 -24.15
C PHE A 4 0.52 -17.70 -25.36
N TYR A 5 -0.05 -18.37 -26.34
CA TYR A 5 0.66 -18.83 -27.52
C TYR A 5 0.36 -17.93 -28.72
N ARG A 6 1.37 -17.24 -29.25
CA ARG A 6 1.22 -16.29 -30.34
C ARG A 6 0.86 -16.99 -31.64
N MET A 7 -0.30 -16.63 -32.20
CA MET A 7 -0.77 -17.07 -33.51
C MET A 7 -1.29 -15.90 -34.34
N GLY A 8 -0.41 -15.36 -35.22
CA GLY A 8 -0.73 -14.17 -36.00
C GLY A 8 -1.02 -12.96 -35.08
N ASP A 9 -2.23 -12.38 -35.22
CA ASP A 9 -2.67 -11.21 -34.41
C ASP A 9 -3.32 -11.54 -33.08
N PHE A 10 -3.29 -12.82 -32.68
CA PHE A 10 -3.87 -13.28 -31.43
C PHE A 10 -2.85 -14.02 -30.56
N TYR A 11 -3.10 -13.99 -29.25
CA TYR A 11 -2.61 -14.99 -28.31
C TYR A 11 -3.73 -16.00 -28.09
N GLU A 12 -3.48 -17.25 -28.41
CA GLU A 12 -4.42 -18.33 -28.24
C GLU A 12 -4.04 -19.18 -27.03
N LEU A 13 -5.07 -19.63 -26.31
CA LEU A 13 -4.97 -20.55 -25.18
C LEU A 13 -5.73 -21.83 -25.55
N PHE A 14 -5.25 -22.96 -25.07
CA PHE A 14 -5.78 -24.27 -25.37
C PHE A 14 -6.07 -25.08 -24.11
N PHE A 15 -6.92 -26.12 -24.22
CA PHE A 15 -7.27 -27.06 -23.17
C PHE A 15 -7.80 -26.37 -21.90
N ASP A 16 -7.29 -26.77 -20.73
CA ASP A 16 -7.72 -26.24 -19.43
C ASP A 16 -7.35 -24.75 -19.24
N ASP A 17 -6.26 -24.30 -19.87
CA ASP A 17 -5.86 -22.89 -19.87
C ASP A 17 -6.94 -22.01 -20.54
N ALA A 18 -7.55 -22.50 -21.63
CA ALA A 18 -8.63 -21.79 -22.30
C ALA A 18 -9.89 -21.70 -21.44
N VAL A 19 -10.23 -22.77 -20.71
CA VAL A 19 -11.38 -22.81 -19.79
C VAL A 19 -11.17 -21.85 -18.63
N THR A 20 -10.00 -21.87 -18.02
CA THR A 20 -9.63 -21.01 -16.89
C THR A 20 -9.62 -19.54 -17.30
N ALA A 21 -8.96 -19.21 -18.41
CA ALA A 21 -8.90 -17.86 -18.92
C ALA A 21 -10.28 -17.33 -19.32
N SER A 22 -11.14 -18.15 -19.95
CA SER A 22 -12.51 -17.78 -20.30
C SER A 22 -13.34 -17.38 -19.07
N LYS A 23 -13.21 -18.13 -17.97
CA LYS A 23 -13.90 -17.82 -16.70
C LYS A 23 -13.44 -16.49 -16.08
N ILE A 24 -12.12 -16.27 -16.01
CA ILE A 24 -11.54 -15.10 -15.34
C ILE A 24 -11.72 -13.84 -16.19
N LEU A 25 -11.48 -13.94 -17.49
CA LEU A 25 -11.45 -12.79 -18.40
C LEU A 25 -12.83 -12.46 -18.98
N GLY A 26 -13.80 -13.39 -18.89
CA GLY A 26 -15.11 -13.22 -19.53
C GLY A 26 -15.04 -13.29 -21.06
N ILE A 27 -14.03 -13.96 -21.64
CA ILE A 27 -13.88 -14.14 -23.09
C ILE A 27 -14.57 -15.42 -23.58
N THR A 28 -14.95 -15.44 -24.85
CA THR A 28 -15.67 -16.56 -25.46
C THR A 28 -14.78 -17.81 -25.51
N LEU A 29 -15.30 -18.91 -24.95
CA LEU A 29 -14.71 -20.23 -25.12
C LEU A 29 -15.19 -20.83 -26.43
N THR A 30 -14.25 -21.16 -27.32
CA THR A 30 -14.50 -21.81 -28.61
C THR A 30 -13.93 -23.21 -28.63
N GLN A 31 -14.25 -23.98 -29.67
CA GLN A 31 -13.69 -25.32 -29.87
C GLN A 31 -13.05 -25.42 -31.26
N ARG A 32 -11.84 -25.94 -31.30
CA ARG A 32 -11.17 -26.28 -32.57
C ARG A 32 -11.35 -27.75 -32.85
N ALA A 33 -12.01 -28.09 -33.93
CA ALA A 33 -12.14 -29.47 -34.38
C ALA A 33 -10.83 -29.89 -35.05
N THR A 34 -10.13 -30.85 -34.46
CA THR A 34 -9.00 -31.55 -35.05
C THR A 34 -9.33 -33.04 -35.09
N THR A 35 -8.95 -33.78 -36.12
CA THR A 35 -9.22 -35.18 -36.37
C THR A 35 -9.60 -36.01 -35.11
N GLY A 36 -10.91 -35.97 -34.73
CA GLY A 36 -11.53 -36.82 -33.70
C GLY A 36 -11.55 -36.29 -32.27
N LYS A 37 -11.01 -35.05 -31.94
CA LYS A 37 -11.13 -34.45 -30.61
C LYS A 37 -11.45 -32.95 -30.72
N ASN A 38 -12.44 -32.50 -29.96
CA ASN A 38 -12.72 -31.09 -29.75
C ASN A 38 -11.76 -30.52 -28.70
N ILE A 39 -10.88 -29.57 -29.10
CA ILE A 39 -9.95 -28.89 -28.21
C ILE A 39 -10.59 -27.55 -27.81
N ALA A 40 -10.76 -27.34 -26.51
CA ALA A 40 -11.17 -26.05 -25.96
C ALA A 40 -10.11 -24.98 -26.34
N MET A 41 -10.57 -23.83 -26.85
CA MET A 41 -9.73 -22.73 -27.28
C MET A 41 -10.36 -21.39 -26.87
N ALA A 42 -9.52 -20.47 -26.44
CA ALA A 42 -9.88 -19.07 -26.23
C ALA A 42 -8.73 -18.19 -26.76
N GLY A 43 -9.01 -16.96 -27.15
CA GLY A 43 -7.99 -16.08 -27.67
C GLY A 43 -8.24 -14.62 -27.33
N ILE A 44 -7.17 -13.87 -27.25
CA ILE A 44 -7.17 -12.43 -27.06
C ILE A 44 -6.37 -11.74 -28.18
N PRO A 45 -6.79 -10.53 -28.61
CA PRO A 45 -6.01 -9.76 -29.57
C PRO A 45 -4.63 -9.40 -28.98
N PHE A 46 -3.59 -9.54 -29.76
CA PHE A 46 -2.24 -9.31 -29.28
C PHE A 46 -2.00 -7.88 -28.75
N HIS A 47 -2.63 -6.87 -29.34
CA HIS A 47 -2.51 -5.48 -28.93
C HIS A 47 -3.21 -5.18 -27.61
N ALA A 48 -4.10 -6.07 -27.13
CA ALA A 48 -4.81 -5.93 -25.86
C ALA A 48 -4.19 -6.75 -24.71
N LEU A 49 -3.02 -7.37 -24.95
CA LEU A 49 -2.34 -8.27 -24.00
C LEU A 49 -2.28 -7.67 -22.58
N ASP A 50 -1.80 -6.42 -22.44
CA ASP A 50 -1.56 -5.78 -21.14
C ASP A 50 -2.85 -5.71 -20.29
N GLN A 51 -4.00 -5.44 -20.90
CA GLN A 51 -5.28 -5.33 -20.20
C GLN A 51 -5.77 -6.69 -19.66
N TYR A 52 -5.57 -7.74 -20.44
CA TYR A 52 -5.94 -9.10 -20.04
C TYR A 52 -4.96 -9.69 -19.03
N LEU A 53 -3.67 -9.40 -19.16
CA LEU A 53 -2.65 -9.76 -18.16
C LEU A 53 -2.97 -9.13 -16.80
N ALA A 54 -3.33 -7.85 -16.76
CA ALA A 54 -3.69 -7.17 -15.53
C ALA A 54 -4.79 -7.90 -14.75
N LYS A 55 -5.84 -8.37 -15.45
CA LYS A 55 -6.94 -9.11 -14.83
C LYS A 55 -6.49 -10.48 -14.30
N LEU A 56 -5.68 -11.23 -15.05
CA LEU A 56 -5.18 -12.54 -14.62
C LEU A 56 -4.24 -12.43 -13.43
N ILE A 57 -3.31 -11.47 -13.46
CA ILE A 57 -2.38 -11.24 -12.36
C ILE A 57 -3.11 -10.78 -11.09
N ALA A 58 -4.17 -9.98 -11.22
CA ALA A 58 -4.98 -9.56 -10.08
C ALA A 58 -5.69 -10.74 -9.38
N THR A 59 -5.98 -11.81 -10.11
CA THR A 59 -6.53 -13.05 -9.53
C THR A 59 -5.45 -14.05 -9.04
N GLY A 60 -4.16 -13.65 -9.09
CA GLY A 60 -3.04 -14.48 -8.65
C GLY A 60 -2.56 -15.49 -9.69
N GLU A 61 -3.03 -15.45 -10.95
CA GLU A 61 -2.56 -16.35 -12.01
C GLU A 61 -1.22 -15.90 -12.60
N SER A 62 -0.39 -16.87 -13.03
CA SER A 62 0.84 -16.62 -13.78
C SER A 62 0.64 -16.97 -15.25
N VAL A 63 1.30 -16.24 -16.13
CA VAL A 63 1.16 -16.36 -17.56
C VAL A 63 2.53 -16.49 -18.23
N ALA A 64 2.72 -17.56 -19.01
CA ALA A 64 3.87 -17.72 -19.89
C ALA A 64 3.53 -17.13 -21.27
N ILE A 65 4.35 -16.21 -21.75
CA ILE A 65 4.17 -15.54 -23.04
C ILE A 65 5.09 -16.22 -24.05
N CYS A 66 4.51 -16.83 -25.07
CA CYS A 66 5.19 -17.51 -26.16
C CYS A 66 5.09 -16.69 -27.44
N GLU A 67 6.25 -16.23 -27.94
CA GLU A 67 6.38 -15.41 -29.14
C GLU A 67 6.94 -16.17 -30.33
N GLN A 68 6.68 -15.66 -31.53
CA GLN A 68 7.27 -16.11 -32.76
C GLN A 68 8.69 -15.59 -32.89
N ILE A 69 9.65 -16.48 -33.18
CA ILE A 69 11.07 -16.11 -33.37
C ILE A 69 11.41 -16.23 -34.86
N GLY A 70 12.02 -15.19 -35.42
CA GLY A 70 12.38 -15.12 -36.85
C GLY A 70 11.33 -14.43 -37.68
N ASP A 71 11.67 -14.22 -38.95
CA ASP A 71 10.82 -13.57 -39.98
C ASP A 71 9.80 -14.59 -40.52
N PRO A 72 8.50 -14.37 -40.33
CA PRO A 72 7.46 -15.25 -40.91
C PRO A 72 7.54 -15.33 -42.44
N ALA A 73 8.02 -14.26 -43.13
CA ALA A 73 8.13 -14.20 -44.58
C ALA A 73 9.34 -15.00 -45.12
N ALA A 74 10.38 -15.18 -44.33
CA ALA A 74 11.59 -15.94 -44.67
C ALA A 74 11.50 -17.44 -44.35
N SER A 75 10.55 -17.88 -43.59
CA SER A 75 10.39 -19.27 -43.09
C SER A 75 9.67 -20.14 -44.13
N LYS A 76 10.32 -21.23 -44.57
CA LYS A 76 9.69 -22.26 -45.43
C LYS A 76 8.80 -23.26 -44.66
N GLY A 77 8.50 -23.04 -43.37
CA GLY A 77 7.73 -23.93 -42.51
C GLY A 77 7.08 -23.17 -41.35
N PRO A 78 6.52 -23.88 -40.32
CA PRO A 78 6.00 -23.23 -39.14
C PRO A 78 7.09 -22.41 -38.46
N VAL A 79 6.83 -21.13 -38.21
CA VAL A 79 7.76 -20.25 -37.47
C VAL A 79 8.00 -20.79 -36.09
N GLU A 80 9.28 -20.81 -35.67
CA GLU A 80 9.67 -21.23 -34.31
C GLU A 80 9.02 -20.32 -33.25
N ARG A 81 8.61 -20.93 -32.14
CA ARG A 81 8.00 -20.23 -31.03
C ARG A 81 8.70 -20.61 -29.73
N LYS A 82 8.97 -19.62 -28.91
CA LYS A 82 9.63 -19.78 -27.62
C LYS A 82 8.95 -18.97 -26.55
N VAL A 83 8.91 -19.50 -25.33
CA VAL A 83 8.52 -18.69 -24.16
C VAL A 83 9.61 -17.65 -23.93
N VAL A 84 9.25 -16.40 -24.10
CA VAL A 84 10.16 -15.26 -23.96
C VAL A 84 10.12 -14.65 -22.58
N ARG A 85 9.00 -14.82 -21.86
CA ARG A 85 8.80 -14.27 -20.53
C ARG A 85 7.70 -15.04 -19.77
N ILE A 86 7.87 -15.17 -18.48
CA ILE A 86 6.83 -15.65 -17.57
C ILE A 86 6.46 -14.48 -16.65
N VAL A 87 5.19 -14.06 -16.68
CA VAL A 87 4.65 -12.98 -15.86
C VAL A 87 3.97 -13.59 -14.65
N THR A 88 4.45 -13.25 -13.46
CA THR A 88 3.91 -13.73 -12.18
C THR A 88 3.62 -12.54 -11.25
N PRO A 89 2.77 -12.69 -10.21
CA PRO A 89 2.44 -11.59 -9.31
C PRO A 89 3.65 -10.93 -8.63
N GLY A 90 4.71 -11.69 -8.33
CA GLY A 90 5.91 -11.23 -7.65
C GLY A 90 7.04 -10.78 -8.58
N THR A 91 6.92 -11.01 -9.90
CA THR A 91 7.97 -10.66 -10.88
C THR A 91 7.51 -9.63 -11.91
N LEU A 92 6.58 -8.77 -11.55
CA LEU A 92 6.07 -7.69 -12.39
C LEU A 92 7.07 -6.54 -12.53
N THR A 93 7.18 -6.00 -13.75
CA THR A 93 7.99 -4.80 -14.06
C THR A 93 7.23 -3.79 -14.91
N ASP A 94 6.13 -4.18 -15.54
CA ASP A 94 5.30 -3.30 -16.35
C ASP A 94 4.52 -2.31 -15.47
N SER A 95 4.65 -1.02 -15.77
CA SER A 95 3.98 0.05 -15.03
C SER A 95 2.45 -0.07 -15.03
N ASN A 96 1.87 -0.61 -16.10
CA ASN A 96 0.42 -0.79 -16.21
C ASN A 96 -0.13 -1.94 -15.34
N LEU A 97 0.74 -2.85 -14.88
CA LEU A 97 0.38 -4.02 -14.08
C LEU A 97 0.68 -3.82 -12.59
N LEU A 98 1.52 -2.86 -12.26
CA LEU A 98 1.94 -2.57 -10.90
C LEU A 98 1.08 -1.47 -10.27
N PRO A 99 0.65 -1.59 -9.02
CA PRO A 99 0.03 -0.48 -8.31
C PRO A 99 1.04 0.67 -8.18
N GLU A 100 0.59 1.91 -8.35
CA GLU A 100 1.48 3.07 -8.32
C GLU A 100 2.16 3.27 -6.96
N LYS A 101 1.39 3.16 -5.88
CA LYS A 101 1.78 3.52 -4.51
C LYS A 101 2.12 2.32 -3.63
N ALA A 102 2.21 1.13 -4.19
CA ALA A 102 2.57 -0.08 -3.46
C ALA A 102 3.62 -0.89 -4.22
N ASP A 103 4.41 -1.64 -3.48
CA ASP A 103 5.35 -2.62 -4.01
C ASP A 103 4.71 -4.01 -4.05
N ARG A 104 5.28 -4.92 -4.85
CA ARG A 104 4.85 -6.32 -4.96
C ARG A 104 6.06 -7.24 -4.88
N PRO A 105 6.63 -7.43 -3.69
CA PRO A 105 7.81 -8.25 -3.53
C PRO A 105 7.54 -9.73 -3.77
N LEU A 106 8.54 -10.40 -4.33
CA LEU A 106 8.69 -11.84 -4.36
C LEU A 106 9.41 -12.26 -3.07
N LEU A 107 8.84 -13.17 -2.30
CA LEU A 107 9.39 -13.68 -1.05
C LEU A 107 9.74 -15.16 -1.18
N ALA A 108 10.83 -15.61 -0.58
CA ALA A 108 11.07 -17.01 -0.30
C ALA A 108 11.19 -17.24 1.20
N VAL A 109 10.64 -18.35 1.65
CA VAL A 109 10.65 -18.77 3.05
C VAL A 109 11.34 -20.12 3.17
N ASN A 110 12.34 -20.20 4.04
CA ASN A 110 13.09 -21.39 4.37
C ASN A 110 13.09 -21.62 5.89
N CYS A 111 13.03 -22.85 6.32
CA CYS A 111 13.09 -23.22 7.74
C CYS A 111 14.17 -24.28 7.95
N LEU A 112 15.21 -23.94 8.69
CA LEU A 112 16.25 -24.88 9.07
C LEU A 112 16.07 -25.31 10.52
N LYS A 113 15.96 -26.62 10.74
CA LYS A 113 15.84 -27.20 12.09
C LYS A 113 17.22 -27.51 12.66
N ASN A 114 17.58 -26.83 13.75
CA ASN A 114 18.81 -27.07 14.47
C ASN A 114 18.50 -27.54 15.89
N ARG A 115 18.51 -28.85 16.15
CA ARG A 115 18.20 -29.54 17.41
C ARG A 115 16.80 -29.18 17.96
N LYS A 116 16.68 -28.13 18.81
CA LYS A 116 15.43 -27.69 19.46
C LYS A 116 14.92 -26.33 18.94
N GLN A 117 15.72 -25.63 18.16
CA GLN A 117 15.36 -24.32 17.63
C GLN A 117 15.19 -24.40 16.11
N LEU A 118 14.29 -23.60 15.59
CA LEU A 118 14.09 -23.40 14.16
C LEU A 118 14.65 -22.04 13.78
N THR A 119 15.44 -22.00 12.71
CA THR A 119 15.83 -20.75 12.07
C THR A 119 14.93 -20.52 10.88
N LEU A 120 14.07 -19.50 10.99
CA LEU A 120 13.23 -19.01 9.90
C LEU A 120 14.07 -18.05 9.06
N GLY A 121 14.43 -18.49 7.85
CA GLY A 121 15.13 -17.67 6.88
C GLY A 121 14.19 -17.14 5.83
N MET A 122 14.24 -15.84 5.61
CA MET A 122 13.42 -15.15 4.63
C MET A 122 14.30 -14.29 3.74
N ALA A 123 13.99 -14.31 2.45
CA ALA A 123 14.57 -13.39 1.48
C ALA A 123 13.43 -12.79 0.67
N TRP A 124 13.51 -11.50 0.31
CA TRP A 124 12.53 -10.89 -0.57
C TRP A 124 13.17 -9.91 -1.53
N LEU A 125 12.64 -9.93 -2.75
CA LEU A 125 13.10 -9.14 -3.87
C LEU A 125 11.95 -8.28 -4.39
N SER A 126 12.14 -6.98 -4.39
CA SER A 126 11.34 -6.08 -5.21
C SER A 126 11.99 -5.93 -6.58
N LEU A 127 11.46 -6.64 -7.57
CA LEU A 127 12.03 -6.61 -8.91
C LEU A 127 11.90 -5.23 -9.57
N SER A 128 10.88 -4.45 -9.19
CA SER A 128 10.65 -3.11 -9.72
C SER A 128 11.64 -2.06 -9.21
N SER A 129 12.28 -2.28 -8.06
CA SER A 129 13.28 -1.38 -7.47
C SER A 129 14.70 -1.98 -7.47
N GLY A 130 14.83 -3.29 -7.65
CA GLY A 130 16.09 -4.02 -7.52
C GLY A 130 16.56 -4.17 -6.08
N SER A 131 15.66 -4.03 -5.09
CA SER A 131 15.96 -4.18 -3.68
C SER A 131 15.85 -5.63 -3.24
N LEU A 132 16.95 -6.19 -2.74
CA LEU A 132 17.03 -7.54 -2.18
C LEU A 132 17.31 -7.45 -0.69
N LYS A 133 16.52 -8.15 0.13
CA LYS A 133 16.64 -8.14 1.58
C LYS A 133 16.63 -9.55 2.15
N LEU A 134 17.36 -9.75 3.23
CA LEU A 134 17.50 -11.02 3.95
C LEU A 134 17.14 -10.84 5.43
N LEU A 135 16.56 -11.87 6.03
CA LEU A 135 16.26 -11.95 7.46
C LEU A 135 16.39 -13.39 7.93
N ASP A 136 17.19 -13.63 8.96
CA ASP A 136 17.19 -14.89 9.74
C ASP A 136 16.66 -14.62 11.14
N VAL A 137 15.68 -15.40 11.57
CA VAL A 137 15.07 -15.30 12.90
C VAL A 137 15.11 -16.69 13.57
N THR A 138 15.67 -16.76 14.76
CA THR A 138 15.65 -18.01 15.54
C THR A 138 14.41 -18.04 16.43
N VAL A 139 13.58 -19.07 16.29
CA VAL A 139 12.28 -19.19 16.92
C VAL A 139 12.08 -20.59 17.51
N ASP A 140 11.43 -20.68 18.65
CA ASP A 140 10.92 -21.97 19.14
C ASP A 140 9.77 -22.47 18.26
N GLU A 141 9.70 -23.78 18.04
CA GLU A 141 8.73 -24.42 17.13
C GLU A 141 7.27 -24.00 17.39
N LYS A 142 6.90 -23.81 18.65
CA LYS A 142 5.54 -23.39 19.05
C LYS A 142 5.17 -21.97 18.64
N TYR A 143 6.14 -21.07 18.49
CA TYR A 143 5.91 -19.66 18.12
C TYR A 143 6.13 -19.40 16.62
N LEU A 144 6.61 -20.38 15.87
CA LEU A 144 6.89 -20.26 14.43
C LEU A 144 5.69 -19.74 13.63
N PRO A 145 4.44 -20.25 13.81
CA PRO A 145 3.31 -19.77 13.01
C PRO A 145 3.03 -18.28 13.21
N ALA A 146 3.05 -17.81 14.45
CA ALA A 146 2.78 -16.41 14.78
C ALA A 146 3.88 -15.50 14.25
N ARG A 147 5.16 -15.91 14.40
CA ARG A 147 6.29 -15.14 13.90
C ARG A 147 6.31 -15.07 12.37
N LEU A 148 6.08 -16.17 11.71
CA LEU A 148 6.00 -16.24 10.25
C LEU A 148 4.88 -15.30 9.74
N GLN A 149 3.69 -15.36 10.32
CA GLN A 149 2.58 -14.51 9.95
C GLN A 149 2.91 -13.03 10.12
N GLN A 150 3.53 -12.64 11.22
CA GLN A 150 3.98 -11.28 11.48
C GLN A 150 4.88 -10.73 10.37
N GLU A 151 5.89 -11.52 9.95
CA GLU A 151 6.80 -11.12 8.89
C GLU A 151 6.14 -11.09 7.51
N LEU A 152 5.28 -12.08 7.21
CA LEU A 152 4.56 -12.13 5.94
C LEU A 152 3.68 -10.90 5.73
N GLU A 153 3.01 -10.43 6.77
CA GLU A 153 2.19 -9.21 6.70
C GLU A 153 3.05 -7.94 6.67
N ARG A 154 4.18 -7.93 7.38
CA ARG A 154 5.14 -6.80 7.31
C ARG A 154 5.69 -6.63 5.89
N ILE A 155 6.06 -7.72 5.24
CA ILE A 155 6.65 -7.71 3.90
C ILE A 155 5.57 -7.48 2.83
N GLY A 156 4.37 -8.00 3.01
CA GLY A 156 3.27 -7.84 2.06
C GLY A 156 3.56 -8.48 0.70
N ALA A 157 4.10 -9.72 0.70
CA ALA A 157 4.53 -10.41 -0.51
C ALA A 157 3.37 -10.72 -1.45
N ALA A 158 3.55 -10.42 -2.75
CA ALA A 158 2.60 -10.78 -3.79
C ALA A 158 2.71 -12.26 -4.19
N GLU A 159 3.90 -12.85 -4.03
CA GLU A 159 4.20 -14.23 -4.35
C GLU A 159 5.21 -14.79 -3.36
N ILE A 160 4.97 -16.03 -2.90
CA ILE A 160 5.77 -16.69 -1.85
C ILE A 160 6.30 -18.02 -2.38
N LEU A 161 7.61 -18.16 -2.42
CA LEU A 161 8.30 -19.40 -2.78
C LEU A 161 8.55 -20.25 -1.54
N ILE A 162 8.21 -21.53 -1.63
CA ILE A 162 8.47 -22.54 -0.60
C ILE A 162 9.09 -23.78 -1.22
N ALA A 163 9.86 -24.52 -0.43
CA ALA A 163 10.42 -25.79 -0.84
C ALA A 163 9.35 -26.89 -0.94
N ASP A 164 9.60 -27.90 -1.79
CA ASP A 164 8.85 -29.15 -1.73
C ASP A 164 9.02 -29.75 -0.32
N GLY A 165 7.91 -30.09 0.33
CA GLY A 165 7.95 -30.61 1.71
C GLY A 165 7.75 -29.53 2.81
N PHE A 166 7.69 -28.25 2.47
CA PHE A 166 7.32 -27.20 3.43
C PHE A 166 5.87 -27.37 3.89
N ASP A 167 5.64 -27.23 5.20
CA ASP A 167 4.29 -27.34 5.77
C ASP A 167 3.42 -26.14 5.36
N LYS A 168 2.56 -26.33 4.37
CA LYS A 168 1.65 -25.30 3.86
C LYS A 168 0.61 -24.85 4.88
N SER A 169 0.38 -25.62 5.95
CA SER A 169 -0.57 -25.23 7.01
C SER A 169 -0.11 -23.96 7.76
N LEU A 170 1.19 -23.68 7.76
CA LEU A 170 1.78 -22.46 8.33
C LEU A 170 1.45 -21.19 7.53
N LEU A 171 1.00 -21.34 6.28
CA LEU A 171 0.70 -20.27 5.34
C LEU A 171 -0.83 -20.07 5.13
N LEU A 172 -1.65 -20.54 6.06
CA LEU A 172 -3.09 -20.34 5.99
C LEU A 172 -3.44 -18.86 6.24
N ASN A 173 -4.40 -18.33 5.46
CA ASN A 173 -4.90 -16.93 5.53
C ASN A 173 -3.93 -15.85 5.01
N ILE A 174 -3.08 -16.18 4.04
CA ILE A 174 -2.16 -15.22 3.41
C ILE A 174 -2.70 -14.78 2.06
N SER A 175 -2.58 -13.49 1.76
CA SER A 175 -3.06 -12.90 0.50
C SER A 175 -2.13 -13.14 -0.71
N GLY A 176 -0.91 -13.64 -0.51
CA GLY A 176 0.08 -13.91 -1.55
C GLY A 176 -0.10 -15.26 -2.25
N ARG A 177 0.29 -15.34 -3.53
CA ARG A 177 0.33 -16.61 -4.27
C ARG A 177 1.47 -17.49 -3.74
N ILE A 178 1.18 -18.74 -3.38
CA ILE A 178 2.19 -19.72 -2.96
C ILE A 178 2.65 -20.51 -4.17
N VAL A 179 3.97 -20.57 -4.39
CA VAL A 179 4.63 -21.35 -5.43
C VAL A 179 5.61 -22.33 -4.79
N THR A 180 5.45 -23.60 -5.11
CA THR A 180 6.35 -24.64 -4.64
C THR A 180 7.47 -24.84 -5.65
N VAL A 181 8.71 -24.82 -5.20
CA VAL A 181 9.90 -25.07 -6.01
C VAL A 181 10.74 -26.20 -5.41
N PRO A 182 11.61 -26.85 -6.19
CA PRO A 182 12.45 -27.95 -5.69
C PRO A 182 13.30 -27.55 -4.47
N GLU A 183 13.40 -28.44 -3.49
CA GLU A 183 14.13 -28.19 -2.23
C GLU A 183 15.59 -27.75 -2.44
N TRP A 184 16.28 -28.29 -3.46
CA TRP A 184 17.67 -27.92 -3.77
C TRP A 184 17.86 -26.46 -4.19
N HIS A 185 16.78 -25.70 -4.49
CA HIS A 185 16.86 -24.24 -4.69
C HIS A 185 17.15 -23.50 -3.38
N PHE A 186 16.82 -24.10 -2.24
CA PHE A 186 17.02 -23.54 -0.91
C PHE A 186 18.34 -23.95 -0.25
N ASP A 187 19.25 -24.56 -1.01
CA ASP A 187 20.58 -24.89 -0.52
C ASP A 187 21.39 -23.59 -0.30
N HIS A 188 21.96 -23.45 0.92
CA HIS A 188 22.62 -22.21 1.33
C HIS A 188 23.95 -21.97 0.61
N GLU A 189 24.72 -23.02 0.27
CA GLU A 189 25.96 -22.88 -0.48
C GLU A 189 25.72 -22.44 -1.93
N ASN A 190 24.68 -22.99 -2.55
CA ASN A 190 24.25 -22.54 -3.86
C ASN A 190 23.71 -21.12 -3.81
N GLY A 191 22.91 -20.77 -2.79
CA GLY A 191 22.41 -19.42 -2.58
C GLY A 191 23.53 -18.39 -2.40
N LYS A 192 24.57 -18.75 -1.66
CA LYS A 192 25.77 -17.91 -1.49
C LYS A 192 26.50 -17.67 -2.82
N LYS A 193 26.66 -18.69 -3.63
CA LYS A 193 27.29 -18.56 -4.97
C LYS A 193 26.48 -17.69 -5.90
N GLU A 194 25.18 -17.96 -6.03
CA GLU A 194 24.27 -17.18 -6.86
C GLU A 194 24.28 -15.69 -6.45
N LEU A 195 24.33 -15.42 -5.13
CA LEU A 195 24.38 -14.05 -4.62
C LEU A 195 25.71 -13.34 -4.91
N ILE A 196 26.84 -14.04 -4.77
CA ILE A 196 28.18 -13.54 -5.13
C ILE A 196 28.23 -13.19 -6.62
N GLU A 197 27.74 -14.07 -7.48
CA GLU A 197 27.67 -13.83 -8.93
C GLU A 197 26.74 -12.67 -9.26
N GLN A 198 25.55 -12.60 -8.62
CA GLN A 198 24.58 -11.53 -8.85
C GLN A 198 25.11 -10.15 -8.47
N LEU A 199 25.77 -10.04 -7.32
CA LEU A 199 26.34 -8.79 -6.84
C LEU A 199 27.69 -8.45 -7.50
N ASN A 200 28.29 -9.40 -8.21
CA ASN A 200 29.61 -9.30 -8.81
C ASN A 200 30.70 -8.91 -7.79
N VAL A 201 30.74 -9.65 -6.68
CA VAL A 201 31.67 -9.43 -5.57
C VAL A 201 32.49 -10.69 -5.28
N ILE A 202 33.60 -10.56 -4.55
CA ILE A 202 34.47 -11.69 -4.18
C ILE A 202 33.98 -12.37 -2.91
N THR A 203 33.48 -11.56 -1.93
CA THR A 203 32.97 -12.03 -0.63
C THR A 203 31.70 -11.26 -0.24
N LEU A 204 30.91 -11.83 0.67
CA LEU A 204 29.72 -11.20 1.23
C LEU A 204 29.95 -10.54 2.59
N ASP A 205 31.17 -10.54 3.10
CA ASP A 205 31.49 -10.06 4.46
C ASP A 205 31.08 -8.59 4.70
N GLY A 206 31.24 -7.76 3.66
CA GLY A 206 30.86 -6.33 3.71
C GLY A 206 29.33 -6.06 3.75
N PHE A 207 28.51 -7.07 3.53
CA PHE A 207 27.05 -6.93 3.50
C PHE A 207 26.38 -7.37 4.81
N GLY A 208 27.15 -7.77 5.83
CA GLY A 208 26.58 -8.24 7.10
C GLY A 208 25.92 -9.62 7.04
N VAL A 209 26.27 -10.43 6.04
CA VAL A 209 25.64 -11.75 5.82
C VAL A 209 26.07 -12.76 6.89
N GLY A 210 27.26 -12.62 7.49
CA GLY A 210 27.71 -13.41 8.64
C GLY A 210 27.32 -14.88 8.64
N ASP A 211 26.61 -15.30 9.70
CA ASP A 211 26.14 -16.68 9.91
C ASP A 211 24.71 -16.95 9.39
N ILE A 212 24.20 -16.13 8.45
CA ILE A 212 22.86 -16.20 7.91
C ILE A 212 22.76 -17.33 6.87
N ASN A 213 22.41 -18.54 7.30
CA ASN A 213 22.36 -19.71 6.41
C ASN A 213 20.97 -19.96 5.81
N SER A 214 19.92 -19.77 6.59
CA SER A 214 18.56 -20.07 6.14
C SER A 214 18.07 -19.06 5.11
N ALA A 215 18.31 -17.76 5.34
CA ALA A 215 17.98 -16.70 4.40
C ALA A 215 18.85 -16.74 3.12
N LEU A 216 20.10 -17.22 3.17
CA LEU A 216 20.91 -17.45 1.96
C LEU A 216 20.30 -18.52 1.06
N GLY A 217 19.78 -19.61 1.64
CA GLY A 217 19.03 -20.59 0.87
C GLY A 217 17.77 -20.01 0.23
N ALA A 218 17.00 -19.23 0.99
CA ALA A 218 15.83 -18.52 0.45
C ALA A 218 16.22 -17.53 -0.67
N CYS A 219 17.36 -16.83 -0.53
CA CYS A 219 17.89 -15.91 -1.54
C CYS A 219 18.22 -16.63 -2.85
N GLY A 220 18.88 -17.80 -2.79
CA GLY A 220 19.16 -18.63 -3.95
C GLY A 220 17.89 -19.02 -4.70
N ALA A 221 16.85 -19.43 -3.98
CA ALA A 221 15.56 -19.75 -4.57
C ALA A 221 14.93 -18.56 -5.31
N ILE A 222 14.97 -17.34 -4.71
CA ILE A 222 14.48 -16.11 -5.35
C ILE A 222 15.25 -15.78 -6.62
N LEU A 223 16.57 -15.73 -6.56
CA LEU A 223 17.41 -15.35 -7.70
C LEU A 223 17.18 -16.31 -8.87
N LYS A 224 17.20 -17.61 -8.61
CA LYS A 224 16.94 -18.62 -9.63
C LYS A 224 15.54 -18.53 -10.23
N TYR A 225 14.53 -18.32 -9.41
CA TYR A 225 13.16 -18.13 -9.88
C TYR A 225 13.02 -16.85 -10.72
N ALA A 226 13.59 -15.74 -10.28
CA ALA A 226 13.54 -14.48 -10.99
C ALA A 226 14.31 -14.54 -12.33
N HIS A 227 15.49 -15.17 -12.39
CA HIS A 227 16.22 -15.42 -13.64
C HIS A 227 15.39 -16.29 -14.62
N THR A 228 14.76 -17.34 -14.10
CA THR A 228 13.95 -18.23 -14.95
C THR A 228 12.74 -17.53 -15.52
N THR A 229 12.04 -16.71 -14.70
CA THR A 229 10.82 -16.02 -15.12
C THR A 229 11.08 -14.84 -16.04
N GLN A 230 12.16 -14.09 -15.82
CA GLN A 230 12.51 -12.93 -16.66
C GLN A 230 13.31 -13.32 -17.90
N SER A 231 13.96 -14.49 -17.91
CA SER A 231 14.87 -14.94 -18.99
C SER A 231 16.00 -13.94 -19.31
N GLN A 232 16.35 -13.08 -18.34
CA GLN A 232 17.31 -11.98 -18.44
C GLN A 232 18.18 -11.92 -17.19
N ASN A 233 19.36 -11.30 -17.29
CA ASN A 233 20.19 -10.99 -16.15
C ASN A 233 19.58 -9.84 -15.32
N LEU A 234 19.51 -9.99 -14.00
CA LEU A 234 18.92 -9.01 -13.08
C LEU A 234 19.92 -7.89 -12.73
N GLN A 235 20.45 -7.18 -13.72
CA GLN A 235 21.58 -6.24 -13.56
C GLN A 235 21.29 -5.06 -12.62
N HIS A 236 20.03 -4.78 -12.33
CA HIS A 236 19.60 -3.74 -11.38
C HIS A 236 19.55 -4.24 -9.93
N VAL A 237 19.60 -5.55 -9.69
CA VAL A 237 19.68 -6.12 -8.34
C VAL A 237 21.13 -6.10 -7.87
N ARG A 238 21.54 -4.95 -7.33
CA ARG A 238 22.94 -4.70 -6.89
C ARG A 238 23.06 -4.36 -5.42
N THR A 239 21.93 -4.15 -4.73
CA THR A 239 21.91 -3.80 -3.32
C THR A 239 21.32 -4.93 -2.51
N LEU A 240 22.06 -5.32 -1.49
CA LEU A 240 21.64 -6.28 -0.48
C LEU A 240 21.55 -5.55 0.86
N SER A 241 20.49 -5.78 1.61
CA SER A 241 20.44 -5.43 3.02
C SER A 241 20.01 -6.63 3.86
N VAL A 242 20.71 -6.82 4.95
CA VAL A 242 20.35 -7.79 5.96
C VAL A 242 19.58 -7.05 7.04
N GLU A 243 18.36 -7.48 7.31
CA GLU A 243 17.55 -6.95 8.39
C GLU A 243 17.74 -7.81 9.65
N THR A 244 17.74 -7.18 10.81
CA THR A 244 17.72 -7.85 12.10
C THR A 244 16.41 -7.57 12.82
N GLU A 245 16.08 -8.37 13.84
CA GLU A 245 14.86 -8.18 14.63
C GLU A 245 14.82 -6.82 15.35
N ASP A 246 15.99 -6.27 15.62
CA ASP A 246 16.15 -5.02 16.40
C ASP A 246 16.18 -3.76 15.54
N ASP A 247 16.11 -3.86 14.22
CA ASP A 247 16.17 -2.70 13.32
C ASP A 247 14.90 -1.84 13.38
N PHE A 248 13.75 -2.47 13.61
CA PHE A 248 12.46 -1.81 13.51
C PHE A 248 11.60 -2.00 14.77
N ILE A 249 10.72 -1.03 15.01
CA ILE A 249 9.64 -1.18 15.99
C ILE A 249 8.75 -2.32 15.54
N THR A 250 8.67 -3.36 16.37
CA THR A 250 7.90 -4.56 16.07
C THR A 250 6.42 -4.30 16.31
N MET A 251 5.61 -4.60 15.32
CA MET A 251 4.14 -4.58 15.39
C MET A 251 3.61 -5.87 14.77
N ASP A 252 2.68 -6.53 15.45
CA ASP A 252 1.98 -7.66 14.86
C ASP A 252 0.92 -7.22 13.83
N ALA A 253 0.35 -8.18 13.13
CA ALA A 253 -0.68 -7.98 12.14
C ALA A 253 -1.89 -7.21 12.66
N MET A 254 -2.35 -7.62 13.83
CA MET A 254 -3.53 -7.01 14.45
C MET A 254 -3.26 -5.57 14.85
N THR A 255 -2.07 -5.28 15.37
CA THR A 255 -1.65 -3.91 15.70
C THR A 255 -1.65 -3.01 14.47
N ARG A 256 -1.08 -3.47 13.34
CA ARG A 256 -1.08 -2.71 12.07
C ARG A 256 -2.48 -2.40 11.60
N ARG A 257 -3.39 -3.37 11.68
CA ARG A 257 -4.79 -3.25 11.33
C ARG A 257 -5.56 -2.37 12.31
N ASN A 258 -5.38 -2.57 13.62
CA ASN A 258 -6.07 -1.79 14.66
C ASN A 258 -5.70 -0.30 14.64
N LEU A 259 -4.47 0.03 14.23
CA LEU A 259 -4.00 1.40 14.04
C LEU A 259 -4.37 1.97 12.66
N GLU A 260 -5.00 1.20 11.77
CA GLU A 260 -5.39 1.61 10.42
C GLU A 260 -4.24 2.29 9.66
N LEU A 261 -3.07 1.64 9.66
CA LEU A 261 -1.86 2.26 9.12
C LEU A 261 -1.95 2.50 7.61
N THR A 262 -2.35 1.48 6.84
CA THR A 262 -2.43 1.52 5.37
C THR A 262 -3.71 0.91 4.82
N GLU A 263 -4.47 0.20 5.64
CA GLU A 263 -5.73 -0.45 5.29
C GLU A 263 -6.79 -0.13 6.35
N PRO A 264 -8.01 0.21 5.97
CA PRO A 264 -9.07 0.51 6.93
C PRO A 264 -9.62 -0.80 7.55
N ILE A 265 -10.10 -0.72 8.80
CA ILE A 265 -10.75 -1.86 9.48
C ILE A 265 -12.08 -2.20 8.78
N ARG A 266 -12.83 -1.19 8.34
CA ARG A 266 -14.11 -1.34 7.64
C ARG A 266 -13.98 -0.85 6.23
N THR A 267 -14.23 -1.73 5.27
CA THR A 267 -14.45 -1.38 3.87
C THR A 267 -15.94 -1.15 3.67
N ASP A 268 -16.39 0.09 3.85
CA ASP A 268 -17.73 0.45 3.45
C ASP A 268 -17.83 0.34 1.93
N SER A 269 -18.82 -0.42 1.46
CA SER A 269 -19.12 -0.61 0.02
C SER A 269 -19.64 0.67 -0.66
N GLY A 270 -19.48 1.83 -0.03
CA GLY A 270 -19.83 3.16 -0.50
C GLY A 270 -18.62 3.96 -0.98
N ARG A 271 -18.86 4.98 -1.78
CA ARG A 271 -17.90 5.80 -2.53
C ARG A 271 -16.77 6.52 -1.76
N ASN A 272 -16.69 6.41 -0.44
CA ASN A 272 -15.60 6.96 0.37
C ASN A 272 -14.90 5.84 1.10
N GLU A 273 -13.67 5.53 0.72
CA GLU A 273 -12.78 4.68 1.51
C GLU A 273 -12.53 5.31 2.88
N SER A 274 -12.62 4.52 3.94
CA SER A 274 -12.28 4.98 5.29
C SER A 274 -10.82 5.45 5.32
N PRO A 275 -10.51 6.61 5.91
CA PRO A 275 -9.17 7.15 5.90
C PRO A 275 -8.21 6.32 6.76
N THR A 276 -6.98 6.17 6.30
CA THR A 276 -5.88 5.51 6.99
C THR A 276 -4.78 6.52 7.32
N LEU A 277 -3.83 6.16 8.18
CA LEU A 277 -2.66 7.01 8.43
C LEU A 277 -1.91 7.33 7.14
N PHE A 278 -1.70 6.32 6.28
CA PHE A 278 -1.04 6.50 4.99
C PHE A 278 -1.81 7.48 4.09
N SER A 279 -3.12 7.34 3.97
CA SER A 279 -3.92 8.22 3.09
C SER A 279 -3.93 9.68 3.56
N GLU A 280 -3.78 9.91 4.88
CA GLU A 280 -3.70 11.26 5.44
C GLU A 280 -2.33 11.91 5.19
N LEU A 281 -1.25 11.13 5.26
CA LEU A 281 0.12 11.62 5.08
C LEU A 281 0.59 11.65 3.62
N ASP A 282 -0.06 10.90 2.71
CA ASP A 282 0.40 10.78 1.33
C ASP A 282 0.11 12.02 0.50
N HIS A 283 0.94 13.00 0.72
CA HIS A 283 1.04 14.19 -0.13
C HIS A 283 2.21 14.10 -1.12
N CYS A 284 2.80 12.91 -1.31
CA CYS A 284 3.91 12.72 -2.23
C CYS A 284 3.56 13.14 -3.66
N ARG A 285 4.54 13.66 -4.38
CA ARG A 285 4.41 14.08 -5.78
C ARG A 285 4.83 12.97 -6.75
N THR A 286 5.65 12.04 -6.27
CA THR A 286 6.14 10.89 -7.05
C THR A 286 5.60 9.58 -6.49
N SER A 287 5.37 8.62 -7.36
CA SER A 287 5.00 7.26 -6.95
C SER A 287 6.09 6.59 -6.10
N MET A 288 7.37 6.93 -6.36
CA MET A 288 8.52 6.46 -5.58
C MET A 288 8.44 6.96 -4.13
N GLY A 289 8.10 8.24 -3.93
CA GLY A 289 7.90 8.82 -2.59
C GLY A 289 6.75 8.14 -1.85
N ALA A 290 5.59 7.95 -2.49
CA ALA A 290 4.45 7.29 -1.88
C ALA A 290 4.78 5.84 -1.44
N ARG A 291 5.52 5.06 -2.26
CA ARG A 291 6.00 3.73 -1.87
C ARG A 291 6.94 3.77 -0.67
N LEU A 292 7.86 4.74 -0.66
CA LEU A 292 8.80 4.90 0.45
C LEU A 292 8.10 5.33 1.75
N LEU A 293 7.11 6.22 1.69
CA LEU A 293 6.29 6.60 2.85
C LEU A 293 5.56 5.39 3.43
N ARG A 294 4.92 4.59 2.57
CA ARG A 294 4.26 3.35 2.98
C ARG A 294 5.26 2.39 3.65
N HIS A 295 6.45 2.28 3.10
CA HIS A 295 7.52 1.48 3.71
C HIS A 295 7.93 2.02 5.08
N TRP A 296 8.13 3.34 5.25
CA TRP A 296 8.52 3.92 6.54
C TRP A 296 7.46 3.70 7.63
N ILE A 297 6.18 3.77 7.30
CA ILE A 297 5.08 3.51 8.24
C ILE A 297 5.14 2.06 8.78
N HIS A 298 5.45 1.09 7.92
CA HIS A 298 5.55 -0.31 8.34
C HIS A 298 6.90 -0.69 8.95
N HIS A 299 7.95 0.12 8.74
CA HIS A 299 9.33 -0.15 9.11
C HIS A 299 9.92 1.06 9.85
N ALA A 300 9.25 1.49 10.94
CA ALA A 300 9.77 2.54 11.79
C ALA A 300 11.05 2.05 12.50
N SER A 301 12.17 2.73 12.27
CA SER A 301 13.47 2.32 12.83
C SER A 301 13.51 2.54 14.34
N ARG A 302 14.00 1.55 15.11
CA ARG A 302 14.29 1.71 16.54
C ARG A 302 15.43 2.70 16.78
N ASN A 303 16.33 2.82 15.79
CA ASN A 303 17.43 3.76 15.90
C ASN A 303 16.91 5.20 15.77
N GLN A 304 16.82 5.88 16.90
CA GLN A 304 16.36 7.26 16.99
C GLN A 304 17.18 8.24 16.15
N SER A 305 18.44 7.94 15.83
CA SER A 305 19.27 8.82 15.00
C SER A 305 18.70 8.99 13.60
N VAL A 306 18.05 7.95 13.07
CA VAL A 306 17.36 7.99 11.76
C VAL A 306 16.19 8.97 11.80
N ALA A 307 15.37 8.91 12.85
CA ALA A 307 14.23 9.81 13.02
C ALA A 307 14.70 11.25 13.26
N ARG A 308 15.72 11.46 14.12
CA ARG A 308 16.32 12.79 14.37
C ARG A 308 16.85 13.45 13.10
N ALA A 309 17.51 12.67 12.22
CA ALA A 309 17.99 13.19 10.93
C ALA A 309 16.85 13.60 9.98
N ARG A 310 15.74 12.87 9.99
CA ARG A 310 14.52 13.23 9.23
C ARG A 310 13.85 14.47 9.80
N HIS A 311 13.72 14.57 11.14
CA HIS A 311 13.19 15.77 11.81
C HIS A 311 14.01 17.02 11.48
N ALA A 312 15.33 16.90 11.54
CA ALA A 312 16.22 18.03 11.19
C ALA A 312 16.06 18.45 9.73
N THR A 313 15.88 17.49 8.83
CA THR A 313 15.63 17.77 7.41
C THR A 313 14.30 18.48 7.20
N ILE A 314 13.20 18.03 7.85
CA ILE A 314 11.89 18.68 7.80
C ILE A 314 12.00 20.12 8.32
N THR A 315 12.71 20.33 9.45
CA THR A 315 12.96 21.67 10.00
C THR A 315 13.66 22.57 8.97
N ALA A 316 14.77 22.09 8.38
CA ALA A 316 15.55 22.87 7.41
C ALA A 316 14.74 23.24 6.15
N LEU A 317 13.91 22.32 5.63
CA LEU A 317 13.03 22.58 4.49
C LEU A 317 11.93 23.60 4.82
N THR A 318 11.40 23.55 6.05
CA THR A 318 10.35 24.44 6.52
C THR A 318 10.87 25.86 6.72
N GLU A 319 12.01 26.01 7.40
CA GLU A 319 12.63 27.30 7.68
C GLU A 319 13.11 28.03 6.41
N ALA A 320 13.60 27.26 5.42
CA ALA A 320 14.00 27.83 4.13
C ALA A 320 12.82 28.23 3.23
N CYS A 321 11.59 27.87 3.59
CA CYS A 321 10.36 28.15 2.81
C CYS A 321 10.42 27.63 1.35
N VAL A 322 11.12 26.53 1.09
CA VAL A 322 11.35 26.00 -0.26
C VAL A 322 10.35 24.92 -0.68
N ILE A 323 9.46 24.50 0.22
CA ILE A 323 8.60 23.31 0.06
C ILE A 323 7.77 23.38 -1.22
N ASP A 324 7.07 24.48 -1.48
CA ASP A 324 6.17 24.57 -2.64
C ASP A 324 6.93 24.54 -3.97
N GLY A 325 8.04 25.28 -4.08
CA GLY A 325 8.88 25.27 -5.27
C GLY A 325 9.51 23.91 -5.54
N LEU A 326 10.04 23.27 -4.51
CA LEU A 326 10.63 21.94 -4.56
C LEU A 326 9.60 20.90 -5.00
N ARG A 327 8.39 20.94 -4.44
CA ARG A 327 7.28 20.06 -4.79
C ARG A 327 6.74 20.30 -6.21
N GLY A 328 6.84 21.52 -6.72
CA GLY A 328 6.53 21.85 -8.10
C GLY A 328 7.45 21.09 -9.08
N ILE A 329 8.75 21.02 -8.79
CA ILE A 329 9.70 20.26 -9.61
C ILE A 329 9.52 18.75 -9.42
N LEU A 330 9.36 18.27 -8.19
CA LEU A 330 9.14 16.84 -7.91
C LEU A 330 7.96 16.25 -8.68
N GLY A 331 6.89 17.04 -8.88
CA GLY A 331 5.75 16.61 -9.69
C GLY A 331 6.04 16.35 -11.16
N ASN A 332 7.18 16.82 -11.66
CA ASN A 332 7.63 16.60 -13.03
C ASN A 332 8.62 15.44 -13.16
N ILE A 333 9.03 14.82 -12.05
CA ILE A 333 9.97 13.69 -12.07
C ILE A 333 9.19 12.38 -12.24
N PRO A 334 9.51 11.59 -13.27
CA PRO A 334 8.87 10.31 -13.52
C PRO A 334 9.31 9.25 -12.48
N ASP A 335 8.70 8.08 -12.52
CA ASP A 335 9.11 6.92 -11.74
C ASP A 335 10.44 6.33 -12.24
N ILE A 336 11.53 7.01 -11.89
CA ILE A 336 12.90 6.64 -12.30
C ILE A 336 13.23 5.21 -11.84
N GLU A 337 12.80 4.82 -10.65
CA GLU A 337 13.04 3.50 -10.07
C GLU A 337 12.54 2.38 -11.00
N ARG A 338 11.27 2.47 -11.44
CA ARG A 338 10.68 1.49 -12.37
C ARG A 338 11.22 1.61 -13.80
N ILE A 339 11.61 2.80 -14.24
CA ILE A 339 12.25 2.97 -15.55
C ILE A 339 13.60 2.25 -15.56
N VAL A 340 14.40 2.42 -14.54
CA VAL A 340 15.73 1.80 -14.41
C VAL A 340 15.65 0.27 -14.42
N SER A 341 14.67 -0.32 -13.71
CA SER A 341 14.47 -1.78 -13.76
C SER A 341 14.08 -2.26 -15.15
N ARG A 342 13.24 -1.51 -15.90
CA ARG A 342 12.92 -1.85 -17.29
C ARG A 342 14.11 -1.70 -18.24
N ILE A 343 14.99 -0.72 -18.02
CA ILE A 343 16.25 -0.61 -18.79
C ILE A 343 17.11 -1.86 -18.55
N ALA A 344 17.29 -2.25 -17.28
CA ALA A 344 18.07 -3.44 -16.93
C ALA A 344 17.54 -4.74 -17.50
N LEU A 345 16.23 -4.83 -17.69
CA LEU A 345 15.52 -5.99 -18.27
C LEU A 345 15.25 -5.83 -19.78
N TYR A 346 15.85 -4.84 -20.44
CA TYR A 346 15.68 -4.55 -21.86
C TYR A 346 14.21 -4.41 -22.31
N SER A 347 13.32 -4.04 -21.39
CA SER A 347 11.88 -3.91 -21.60
C SER A 347 11.39 -2.45 -21.55
N ALA A 348 12.28 -1.48 -21.39
CA ALA A 348 11.94 -0.07 -21.38
C ALA A 348 11.33 0.35 -22.73
N ARG A 349 10.29 1.17 -22.68
CA ARG A 349 9.63 1.72 -23.87
C ARG A 349 10.27 3.07 -24.24
N PRO A 350 10.17 3.51 -25.50
CA PRO A 350 10.78 4.79 -25.93
C PRO A 350 10.36 5.99 -25.06
N ARG A 351 9.08 6.05 -24.66
CA ARG A 351 8.56 7.10 -23.78
C ARG A 351 9.13 7.04 -22.37
N ASP A 352 9.57 5.86 -21.87
CA ASP A 352 10.25 5.74 -20.59
C ASP A 352 11.59 6.46 -20.62
N LEU A 353 12.34 6.34 -21.73
CA LEU A 353 13.63 6.97 -21.89
C LEU A 353 13.50 8.50 -22.07
N ALA A 354 12.48 8.96 -22.82
CA ALA A 354 12.19 10.39 -22.92
C ALA A 354 11.78 10.97 -21.56
N ALA A 355 10.95 10.26 -20.79
CA ALA A 355 10.58 10.66 -19.45
C ALA A 355 11.79 10.70 -18.51
N LEU A 356 12.69 9.69 -18.58
CA LEU A 356 13.92 9.68 -17.82
C LEU A 356 14.79 10.89 -18.13
N ARG A 357 15.01 11.20 -19.42
CA ARG A 357 15.74 12.41 -19.87
C ARG A 357 15.16 13.66 -19.23
N PHE A 358 13.83 13.86 -19.36
CA PHE A 358 13.15 15.01 -18.78
C PHE A 358 13.30 15.08 -17.25
N GLY A 359 13.19 13.93 -16.56
CA GLY A 359 13.40 13.87 -15.11
C GLY A 359 14.82 14.23 -14.67
N LEU A 360 15.84 13.78 -15.42
CA LEU A 360 17.23 14.12 -15.15
C LEU A 360 17.51 15.61 -15.34
N GLN A 361 16.86 16.24 -16.32
CA GLN A 361 16.94 17.69 -16.56
C GLN A 361 16.33 18.52 -15.42
N GLN A 362 15.46 17.95 -14.58
CA GLN A 362 14.87 18.63 -13.42
C GLN A 362 15.83 18.69 -12.20
N LEU A 363 16.83 17.80 -12.12
CA LEU A 363 17.68 17.67 -10.94
C LEU A 363 18.46 18.94 -10.56
N PRO A 364 19.01 19.74 -11.52
CA PRO A 364 19.66 21.01 -11.16
C PRO A 364 18.71 21.98 -10.45
N GLY A 365 17.44 22.02 -10.86
CA GLY A 365 16.40 22.82 -10.21
C GLY A 365 16.13 22.38 -8.77
N LEU A 366 16.06 21.06 -8.50
CA LEU A 366 15.94 20.53 -7.13
C LEU A 366 17.14 20.96 -6.27
N ARG A 367 18.36 20.83 -6.79
CA ARG A 367 19.57 21.21 -6.06
C ARG A 367 19.59 22.71 -5.74
N SER A 368 19.16 23.56 -6.66
CA SER A 368 19.08 25.01 -6.44
C SER A 368 18.16 25.39 -5.28
N TYR A 369 17.05 24.65 -5.07
CA TYR A 369 16.22 24.85 -3.87
C TYR A 369 16.90 24.34 -2.61
N LEU A 370 17.59 23.19 -2.68
CA LEU A 370 18.32 22.65 -1.54
C LEU A 370 19.51 23.53 -1.12
N ASP A 371 20.15 24.23 -2.07
CA ASP A 371 21.22 25.19 -1.78
C ASP A 371 20.76 26.38 -0.91
N GLN A 372 19.45 26.65 -0.87
CA GLN A 372 18.87 27.71 -0.04
C GLN A 372 18.65 27.25 1.42
N CYS A 373 18.71 25.95 1.69
CA CYS A 373 18.54 25.41 3.03
C CYS A 373 19.81 25.56 3.85
N VAL A 374 19.66 25.91 5.13
CA VAL A 374 20.79 25.88 6.07
C VAL A 374 21.15 24.42 6.34
N MET A 375 22.34 24.04 5.92
CA MET A 375 22.88 22.70 6.09
C MET A 375 23.88 22.69 7.23
N ASP A 376 23.39 22.71 8.47
CA ASP A 376 24.19 22.52 9.68
C ASP A 376 24.59 21.05 9.91
N ASP A 377 25.29 20.75 10.99
CA ASP A 377 25.65 19.35 11.31
C ASP A 377 24.46 18.45 11.64
N GLY A 378 23.35 19.01 12.06
CA GLY A 378 22.10 18.28 12.30
C GLY A 378 21.40 17.85 11.00
N ALA A 379 21.62 18.54 9.90
CA ALA A 379 21.00 18.28 8.58
C ALA A 379 21.82 17.30 7.71
N SER A 380 22.52 16.33 8.31
CA SER A 380 23.38 15.37 7.61
C SER A 380 22.69 14.62 6.47
N LEU A 381 21.40 14.23 6.67
CA LEU A 381 20.59 13.55 5.66
C LEU A 381 20.30 14.47 4.46
N LEU A 382 20.02 15.75 4.69
CA LEU A 382 19.78 16.72 3.62
C LEU A 382 21.07 16.95 2.79
N LYS A 383 22.23 17.04 3.44
CA LYS A 383 23.55 17.09 2.78
C LYS A 383 23.80 15.86 1.90
N GLU A 384 23.46 14.67 2.40
CA GLU A 384 23.59 13.43 1.64
C GLU A 384 22.68 13.45 0.40
N ILE A 385 21.40 13.80 0.56
CA ILE A 385 20.44 13.91 -0.53
C ILE A 385 20.95 14.90 -1.59
N HIS A 386 21.36 16.11 -1.18
CA HIS A 386 21.89 17.12 -2.07
C HIS A 386 23.09 16.61 -2.90
N ARG A 387 24.05 15.94 -2.25
CA ARG A 387 25.23 15.39 -2.91
C ARG A 387 24.87 14.31 -3.92
N LYS A 388 23.88 13.46 -3.62
CA LYS A 388 23.49 12.30 -4.44
C LYS A 388 22.57 12.66 -5.60
N LEU A 389 21.93 13.83 -5.58
CA LEU A 389 21.09 14.32 -6.69
C LEU A 389 21.95 14.97 -7.79
N THR A 390 23.05 14.34 -8.19
CA THR A 390 23.95 14.82 -9.25
C THR A 390 23.58 14.17 -10.57
N VAL A 391 23.41 14.98 -11.61
CA VAL A 391 23.10 14.49 -12.96
C VAL A 391 24.26 13.65 -13.51
N PRO A 392 24.05 12.41 -13.95
CA PRO A 392 25.06 11.64 -14.67
C PRO A 392 25.17 12.17 -16.10
N ALA A 393 26.09 13.13 -16.34
CA ALA A 393 26.18 13.86 -17.59
C ALA A 393 26.24 12.95 -18.82
N ALA A 394 27.07 11.90 -18.81
CA ALA A 394 27.17 10.97 -19.93
C ALA A 394 25.84 10.24 -20.23
N CYS A 395 25.03 9.95 -19.20
CA CYS A 395 23.71 9.35 -19.40
C CYS A 395 22.73 10.35 -20.02
N LEU A 396 22.71 11.58 -19.52
CA LEU A 396 21.83 12.63 -20.05
C LEU A 396 22.20 12.96 -21.49
N ASP A 397 23.49 13.17 -21.80
CA ASP A 397 23.98 13.43 -23.15
C ASP A 397 23.59 12.31 -24.12
N LEU A 398 23.73 11.05 -23.70
CA LEU A 398 23.31 9.90 -24.52
C LEU A 398 21.80 9.93 -24.81
N LEU A 399 20.97 10.21 -23.84
CA LEU A 399 19.52 10.29 -24.00
C LEU A 399 19.08 11.48 -24.86
N GLU A 400 19.75 12.63 -24.73
CA GLU A 400 19.47 13.84 -25.51
C GLU A 400 19.80 13.66 -27.00
N HIS A 401 20.90 12.96 -27.29
CA HIS A 401 21.30 12.71 -28.67
C HIS A 401 20.56 11.53 -29.32
N ALA A 402 20.17 10.52 -28.54
CA ALA A 402 19.64 9.27 -29.10
C ALA A 402 18.11 9.25 -29.27
N ILE A 403 17.37 9.91 -28.40
CA ILE A 403 15.89 9.78 -28.35
C ILE A 403 15.21 11.08 -28.81
N ASN A 404 14.22 10.96 -29.68
CA ASN A 404 13.36 12.07 -30.05
C ASN A 404 12.68 12.72 -28.84
N ASP A 405 12.27 13.98 -28.97
CA ASP A 405 11.55 14.69 -27.92
C ASP A 405 10.20 14.05 -27.62
N GLU A 406 9.47 13.69 -28.65
CA GLU A 406 8.19 13.00 -28.58
C GLU A 406 8.26 11.66 -29.34
N PRO A 407 8.89 10.63 -28.74
CA PRO A 407 9.05 9.37 -29.44
C PRO A 407 7.72 8.62 -29.55
N ALA A 408 7.59 7.81 -30.59
CA ALA A 408 6.48 6.88 -30.74
C ALA A 408 6.33 5.97 -29.53
N ALA A 409 5.12 5.50 -29.25
CA ALA A 409 4.85 4.63 -28.11
C ALA A 409 5.53 3.26 -28.24
N MET A 410 5.68 2.77 -29.45
CA MET A 410 6.30 1.47 -29.77
C MET A 410 7.37 1.64 -30.84
N ILE A 411 8.45 0.89 -30.73
CA ILE A 411 9.57 0.91 -31.71
C ILE A 411 9.11 0.57 -33.12
N ARG A 412 8.15 -0.34 -33.26
CA ARG A 412 7.59 -0.74 -34.57
C ARG A 412 6.91 0.38 -35.33
N ASP A 413 6.53 1.47 -34.67
CA ASP A 413 5.86 2.60 -35.29
C ASP A 413 6.87 3.54 -35.96
N GLY A 414 8.17 3.41 -35.63
CA GLY A 414 9.26 4.27 -36.09
C GLY A 414 9.26 5.65 -35.45
N GLY A 415 10.29 6.45 -35.71
CA GLY A 415 10.39 7.81 -35.16
C GLY A 415 10.85 7.87 -33.70
N VAL A 416 11.56 6.87 -33.22
CA VAL A 416 12.05 6.76 -31.85
C VAL A 416 13.42 7.40 -31.70
N ILE A 417 14.35 7.07 -32.59
CA ILE A 417 15.73 7.60 -32.58
C ILE A 417 15.75 9.02 -33.18
N ALA A 418 16.47 9.92 -32.51
CA ALA A 418 16.60 11.31 -32.94
C ALA A 418 17.36 11.44 -34.27
N GLY A 419 17.03 12.47 -35.04
CA GLY A 419 17.79 12.82 -36.24
C GLY A 419 19.22 13.26 -35.87
N GLY A 420 20.20 12.86 -36.70
CA GLY A 420 21.62 13.11 -36.45
C GLY A 420 22.33 12.07 -35.57
N PHE A 421 21.59 11.13 -34.94
CA PHE A 421 22.20 10.07 -34.13
C PHE A 421 22.90 9.00 -34.99
N SER A 422 22.29 8.65 -36.13
CA SER A 422 22.86 7.69 -37.09
C SER A 422 22.72 8.20 -38.54
N PRO A 423 23.82 8.53 -39.21
CA PRO A 423 23.78 9.00 -40.63
C PRO A 423 23.10 8.00 -41.56
N GLU A 424 23.29 6.68 -41.32
CA GLU A 424 22.66 5.62 -42.13
C GLU A 424 21.12 5.61 -41.93
N LEU A 425 20.64 5.81 -40.72
CA LEU A 425 19.20 5.90 -40.44
C LEU A 425 18.59 7.14 -41.09
N ASP A 426 19.28 8.27 -41.03
CA ASP A 426 18.82 9.54 -41.61
C ASP A 426 18.77 9.46 -43.15
N GLU A 427 19.74 8.79 -43.77
CA GLU A 427 19.69 8.52 -45.22
C GLU A 427 18.48 7.66 -45.58
N LEU A 428 18.23 6.56 -44.85
CA LEU A 428 17.08 5.68 -45.13
C LEU A 428 15.74 6.40 -44.89
N ARG A 429 15.63 7.26 -43.87
CA ARG A 429 14.43 8.09 -43.64
C ARG A 429 14.24 9.12 -44.72
N SER A 430 15.30 9.80 -45.15
CA SER A 430 15.23 10.80 -46.23
C SER A 430 14.76 10.18 -47.57
N LEU A 431 15.21 8.96 -47.86
CA LEU A 431 14.74 8.20 -49.03
C LEU A 431 13.24 7.84 -48.92
N ALA A 432 12.75 7.55 -47.72
CA ALA A 432 11.34 7.26 -47.50
C ALA A 432 10.45 8.53 -47.50
N ASP A 433 10.94 9.65 -46.97
CA ASP A 433 10.20 10.92 -46.84
C ASP A 433 10.16 11.70 -48.17
N ASN A 434 11.20 11.64 -48.98
CA ASN A 434 11.26 12.25 -50.33
C ASN A 434 10.30 11.56 -51.33
N ALA A 435 9.64 10.49 -50.94
CA ALA A 435 8.62 9.82 -51.74
C ALA A 435 7.48 10.77 -52.16
N GLY A 436 7.08 11.69 -51.30
CA GLY A 436 6.04 12.68 -51.57
C GLY A 436 6.41 13.63 -52.73
N GLN A 437 7.64 14.15 -52.70
CA GLN A 437 8.13 15.03 -53.80
C GLN A 437 8.26 14.30 -55.12
N PHE A 438 8.80 13.08 -55.10
CA PHE A 438 8.89 12.26 -56.30
C PHE A 438 7.50 11.98 -56.93
N LEU A 439 6.49 11.72 -56.15
CA LEU A 439 5.11 11.50 -56.61
C LEU A 439 4.51 12.75 -57.26
N VAL A 440 4.75 13.93 -56.68
CA VAL A 440 4.28 15.21 -57.22
C VAL A 440 5.00 15.49 -58.56
N ASP A 441 6.30 15.28 -58.62
CA ASP A 441 7.10 15.46 -59.81
C ASP A 441 6.73 14.46 -60.91
N LEU A 442 6.49 13.19 -60.57
CA LEU A 442 5.98 12.15 -61.43
C LEU A 442 4.60 12.50 -61.96
N GLU A 443 3.69 12.95 -61.12
CA GLU A 443 2.32 13.35 -61.47
C GLU A 443 2.35 14.50 -62.52
N ALA A 444 3.17 15.53 -62.24
CA ALA A 444 3.32 16.64 -63.13
C ALA A 444 3.90 16.21 -64.50
N ARG A 445 4.93 15.37 -64.52
CA ARG A 445 5.58 14.83 -65.71
C ARG A 445 4.65 13.94 -66.54
N GLU A 446 3.93 13.03 -65.84
CA GLU A 446 3.00 12.12 -66.49
C GLU A 446 1.73 12.83 -67.01
N ARG A 447 1.24 13.88 -66.36
CA ARG A 447 0.20 14.75 -66.91
C ARG A 447 0.64 15.44 -68.17
N ALA A 448 1.87 15.95 -68.21
CA ALA A 448 2.41 16.59 -69.40
C ALA A 448 2.63 15.59 -70.51
N ARG A 449 3.13 14.38 -70.23
CA ARG A 449 3.40 13.31 -71.22
C ARG A 449 2.12 12.75 -71.82
N THR A 450 1.11 12.49 -71.04
CA THR A 450 -0.11 11.80 -71.48
C THR A 450 -1.23 12.74 -71.89
N GLY A 451 -1.18 14.02 -71.55
CA GLY A 451 -2.27 14.99 -71.70
C GLY A 451 -3.52 14.69 -70.88
N ILE A 452 -3.41 13.85 -69.86
CA ILE A 452 -4.51 13.48 -68.97
C ILE A 452 -4.52 14.47 -67.79
N THR A 453 -5.41 15.44 -67.81
CA THR A 453 -5.47 16.53 -66.81
C THR A 453 -5.86 16.07 -65.38
N ASN A 454 -6.64 14.98 -65.29
CA ASN A 454 -7.15 14.45 -64.01
C ASN A 454 -6.33 13.25 -63.46
N LEU A 455 -5.13 13.01 -64.07
CA LEU A 455 -4.24 11.99 -63.62
C LEU A 455 -3.77 12.36 -62.17
N ARG A 456 -3.81 11.39 -61.21
CA ARG A 456 -3.26 11.52 -59.86
C ARG A 456 -2.33 10.36 -59.55
N VAL A 457 -1.28 10.63 -58.85
CA VAL A 457 -0.39 9.60 -58.30
C VAL A 457 -0.62 9.54 -56.77
N GLU A 458 -1.12 8.41 -56.28
CA GLU A 458 -1.50 8.25 -54.91
C GLU A 458 -0.96 6.93 -54.34
N TYR A 459 -1.01 6.81 -52.99
CA TYR A 459 -0.60 5.62 -52.25
C TYR A 459 -1.78 5.03 -51.49
N ASN A 460 -1.90 3.71 -51.49
CA ASN A 460 -2.85 2.97 -50.68
C ASN A 460 -2.15 1.81 -49.98
N ARG A 461 -2.41 1.61 -48.66
CA ARG A 461 -1.81 0.54 -47.88
C ARG A 461 -1.99 -0.88 -48.44
N VAL A 462 -3.09 -1.14 -49.15
CA VAL A 462 -3.42 -2.47 -49.70
C VAL A 462 -2.80 -2.67 -51.06
N HIS A 463 -2.74 -1.60 -51.90
CA HIS A 463 -2.38 -1.67 -53.29
C HIS A 463 -1.05 -0.95 -53.63
N GLY A 464 -0.35 -0.35 -52.65
CA GLY A 464 0.88 0.40 -52.86
C GLY A 464 0.65 1.70 -53.64
N PHE A 465 1.69 2.14 -54.41
CA PHE A 465 1.62 3.32 -55.26
C PHE A 465 0.89 3.03 -56.55
N TYR A 466 0.07 3.97 -57.02
CA TYR A 466 -0.70 3.83 -58.25
C TYR A 466 -0.95 5.18 -58.91
N ILE A 467 -1.13 5.13 -60.25
CA ILE A 467 -1.61 6.24 -61.05
C ILE A 467 -3.11 6.05 -61.26
N GLU A 468 -3.90 6.99 -60.80
CA GLU A 468 -5.35 6.95 -60.98
C GLU A 468 -5.79 7.80 -62.17
N VAL A 469 -6.54 7.19 -63.07
CA VAL A 469 -7.10 7.82 -64.33
C VAL A 469 -8.62 7.62 -64.32
N THR A 470 -9.35 8.68 -64.64
CA THR A 470 -10.80 8.62 -64.79
C THR A 470 -11.20 7.83 -66.02
N GLN A 471 -12.30 7.09 -65.95
CA GLN A 471 -12.75 6.15 -67.02
C GLN A 471 -12.94 6.83 -68.37
N GLY A 472 -13.29 8.14 -68.44
CA GLY A 472 -13.41 8.90 -69.65
C GLY A 472 -12.11 9.22 -70.35
N GLN A 473 -10.96 8.97 -69.75
CA GLN A 473 -9.61 9.25 -70.32
C GLN A 473 -8.73 8.00 -70.48
N VAL A 474 -9.28 6.83 -70.27
CA VAL A 474 -8.56 5.54 -70.37
C VAL A 474 -7.99 5.31 -71.77
N SER A 475 -8.62 5.83 -72.80
CA SER A 475 -8.14 5.73 -74.19
C SER A 475 -6.81 6.50 -74.43
N LYS A 476 -6.42 7.40 -73.56
CA LYS A 476 -5.16 8.15 -73.62
C LYS A 476 -4.02 7.53 -72.83
N VAL A 477 -4.31 6.41 -72.15
CA VAL A 477 -3.30 5.75 -71.32
C VAL A 477 -2.26 5.07 -72.19
N PRO A 478 -0.97 5.33 -72.01
CA PRO A 478 0.11 4.71 -72.75
C PRO A 478 0.27 3.21 -72.55
N ASP A 479 0.87 2.48 -73.46
CA ASP A 479 1.07 1.01 -73.37
C ASP A 479 2.00 0.57 -72.25
N ASP A 480 2.83 1.45 -71.74
CA ASP A 480 3.71 1.19 -70.59
C ASP A 480 3.00 1.20 -69.23
N TYR A 481 1.72 1.62 -69.18
CA TYR A 481 0.92 1.56 -67.95
C TYR A 481 0.31 0.16 -67.78
N ARG A 482 0.70 -0.53 -66.72
CA ARG A 482 0.12 -1.82 -66.40
C ARG A 482 -1.07 -1.59 -65.47
N ARG A 483 -2.24 -2.07 -65.81
CA ARG A 483 -3.46 -1.95 -65.07
C ARG A 483 -3.35 -2.81 -63.80
N ARG A 484 -3.62 -2.20 -62.64
CA ARG A 484 -3.58 -2.83 -61.31
C ARG A 484 -4.96 -3.09 -60.74
N GLN A 485 -5.93 -2.16 -60.99
CA GLN A 485 -7.28 -2.27 -60.45
C GLN A 485 -8.25 -1.44 -61.28
N THR A 486 -9.47 -1.96 -61.47
CA THR A 486 -10.60 -1.23 -62.08
C THR A 486 -11.61 -0.91 -61.01
N LEU A 487 -12.00 0.36 -60.88
CA LEU A 487 -13.04 0.87 -60.01
C LEU A 487 -14.22 1.37 -60.84
N LYS A 488 -15.36 1.71 -60.25
CA LYS A 488 -16.59 2.12 -60.91
C LYS A 488 -16.40 3.36 -61.81
N ASN A 489 -15.55 4.33 -61.42
CA ASN A 489 -15.36 5.60 -62.11
C ASN A 489 -13.88 5.88 -62.49
N THR A 490 -12.93 5.07 -62.03
CA THR A 490 -11.50 5.27 -62.27
C THR A 490 -10.80 3.93 -62.48
N GLU A 491 -9.67 3.95 -63.15
CA GLU A 491 -8.75 2.82 -63.28
C GLU A 491 -7.39 3.18 -62.67
N ARG A 492 -6.79 2.20 -62.04
CA ARG A 492 -5.48 2.34 -61.37
C ARG A 492 -4.41 1.60 -62.12
N TYR A 493 -3.32 2.29 -62.40
CA TYR A 493 -2.20 1.80 -63.17
C TYR A 493 -0.89 1.89 -62.39
N ILE A 494 0.11 1.17 -62.86
CA ILE A 494 1.50 1.26 -62.36
C ILE A 494 2.43 1.28 -63.57
N THR A 495 3.43 2.15 -63.53
CA THR A 495 4.51 2.17 -64.55
C THR A 495 5.73 1.40 -64.03
N PRO A 496 6.65 0.92 -64.89
CA PRO A 496 7.90 0.30 -64.41
C PRO A 496 8.73 1.21 -63.51
N GLU A 497 8.73 2.52 -63.81
CA GLU A 497 9.40 3.54 -63.00
C GLU A 497 8.79 3.65 -61.59
N LEU A 498 7.45 3.76 -61.52
CA LEU A 498 6.72 3.82 -60.25
C LEU A 498 6.88 2.52 -59.44
N LYS A 499 6.97 1.36 -60.14
CA LYS A 499 7.21 0.07 -59.48
C LYS A 499 8.62 -0.01 -58.87
N ALA A 500 9.65 0.38 -59.64
CA ALA A 500 11.02 0.42 -59.14
C ALA A 500 11.18 1.40 -57.96
N PHE A 501 10.47 2.51 -58.01
CA PHE A 501 10.42 3.48 -56.90
C PHE A 501 9.70 2.90 -55.70
N GLU A 502 8.55 2.24 -55.87
CA GLU A 502 7.81 1.55 -54.82
C GLU A 502 8.72 0.57 -54.08
N ASP A 503 9.39 -0.31 -54.81
CA ASP A 503 10.28 -1.33 -54.24
C ASP A 503 11.45 -0.68 -53.46
N LYS A 504 12.01 0.42 -53.98
CA LYS A 504 13.10 1.15 -53.29
C LYS A 504 12.62 1.82 -52.00
N VAL A 505 11.49 2.49 -51.99
CA VAL A 505 10.93 3.19 -50.83
C VAL A 505 10.46 2.22 -49.74
N LEU A 506 9.77 1.14 -50.12
CA LEU A 506 9.32 0.13 -49.16
C LEU A 506 10.50 -0.58 -48.48
N SER A 507 11.53 -0.96 -49.29
CA SER A 507 12.75 -1.57 -48.74
C SER A 507 13.51 -0.60 -47.85
N ALA A 508 13.60 0.69 -48.20
CA ALA A 508 14.23 1.70 -47.33
C ALA A 508 13.49 1.87 -46.02
N ARG A 509 12.16 1.88 -46.03
CA ARG A 509 11.33 1.96 -44.79
C ARG A 509 11.48 0.75 -43.91
N GLU A 510 11.46 -0.47 -44.45
CA GLU A 510 11.68 -1.70 -43.69
C GLU A 510 13.08 -1.74 -43.08
N ARG A 511 14.09 -1.36 -43.84
CA ARG A 511 15.48 -1.27 -43.38
C ARG A 511 15.64 -0.19 -42.31
N ALA A 512 14.99 0.97 -42.47
CA ALA A 512 15.01 2.02 -41.47
C ALA A 512 14.41 1.54 -40.12
N LEU A 513 13.27 0.84 -40.14
CA LEU A 513 12.65 0.28 -38.94
C LEU A 513 13.53 -0.80 -38.27
N ALA A 514 14.14 -1.68 -39.08
CA ALA A 514 15.04 -2.71 -38.56
C ALA A 514 16.30 -2.11 -37.92
N LEU A 515 16.91 -1.09 -38.61
CA LEU A 515 18.05 -0.38 -38.04
C LEU A 515 17.70 0.41 -36.80
N GLU A 516 16.58 1.10 -36.77
CA GLU A 516 16.08 1.86 -35.63
C GLU A 516 15.87 0.94 -34.43
N LYS A 517 15.33 -0.26 -34.62
CA LYS A 517 15.20 -1.28 -33.59
C LYS A 517 16.56 -1.72 -33.05
N SER A 518 17.52 -2.00 -33.93
CA SER A 518 18.87 -2.39 -33.51
C SER A 518 19.59 -1.29 -32.75
N LEU A 519 19.46 -0.03 -33.18
CA LEU A 519 20.03 1.12 -32.49
C LEU A 519 19.40 1.32 -31.09
N TYR A 520 18.09 1.10 -30.98
CA TYR A 520 17.39 1.18 -29.69
C TYR A 520 17.83 0.07 -28.72
N GLU A 521 17.96 -1.17 -29.20
CA GLU A 521 18.47 -2.29 -28.39
C GLU A 521 19.90 -2.01 -27.89
N LYS A 522 20.75 -1.44 -28.76
CA LYS A 522 22.09 -1.01 -28.38
C LYS A 522 22.06 0.12 -27.35
N LEU A 523 21.19 1.11 -27.50
CA LEU A 523 20.99 2.19 -26.55
C LEU A 523 20.64 1.67 -25.16
N LEU A 524 19.74 0.69 -25.08
CA LEU A 524 19.42 0.05 -23.79
C LEU A 524 20.66 -0.63 -23.16
N GLN A 525 21.51 -1.28 -23.96
CA GLN A 525 22.76 -1.88 -23.48
C GLN A 525 23.74 -0.82 -22.97
N ASP A 526 23.90 0.29 -23.70
CA ASP A 526 24.75 1.39 -23.30
C ASP A 526 24.28 2.09 -22.00
N LEU A 527 22.96 2.11 -21.76
CA LEU A 527 22.39 2.68 -20.54
C LEU A 527 22.61 1.81 -19.29
N VAL A 528 22.90 0.51 -19.42
CA VAL A 528 23.08 -0.42 -18.29
C VAL A 528 24.21 0.03 -17.33
N ILE A 529 25.26 0.64 -17.84
CA ILE A 529 26.37 1.12 -17.00
C ILE A 529 25.94 2.26 -16.05
N HIS A 530 24.84 2.95 -16.36
CA HIS A 530 24.29 4.05 -15.57
C HIS A 530 23.23 3.63 -14.56
N ILE A 531 22.89 2.33 -14.43
CA ILE A 531 21.84 1.82 -13.52
C ILE A 531 22.12 2.27 -12.07
N SER A 532 23.34 2.08 -11.56
CA SER A 532 23.66 2.38 -10.15
C SER A 532 23.48 3.88 -9.80
N PRO A 533 24.04 4.85 -10.54
CA PRO A 533 23.78 6.25 -10.27
C PRO A 533 22.31 6.65 -10.44
N LEU A 534 21.58 6.07 -11.38
CA LEU A 534 20.15 6.32 -11.55
C LEU A 534 19.30 5.79 -10.38
N GLN A 535 19.67 4.62 -9.83
CA GLN A 535 19.04 4.10 -8.61
C GLN A 535 19.31 4.97 -7.39
N GLU A 536 20.52 5.51 -7.25
CA GLU A 536 20.84 6.48 -6.19
C GLU A 536 19.97 7.74 -6.31
N ILE A 537 19.84 8.29 -7.51
CA ILE A 537 18.97 9.44 -7.78
C ILE A 537 17.51 9.11 -7.41
N ALA A 538 16.97 7.98 -7.85
CA ALA A 538 15.62 7.57 -7.55
C ALA A 538 15.36 7.48 -6.04
N ARG A 539 16.24 6.82 -5.29
CA ARG A 539 16.14 6.69 -3.82
C ARG A 539 16.18 8.04 -3.11
N ASN A 540 17.09 8.93 -3.52
CA ASN A 540 17.21 10.24 -2.87
C ASN A 540 16.10 11.20 -3.28
N THR A 541 15.58 11.11 -4.50
CA THR A 541 14.36 11.81 -4.92
C THR A 541 13.15 11.35 -4.11
N ALA A 542 12.99 10.03 -3.91
CA ALA A 542 11.91 9.49 -3.07
C ALA A 542 12.02 9.97 -1.61
N LYS A 543 13.23 9.96 -1.00
CA LYS A 543 13.46 10.49 0.35
C LYS A 543 13.08 11.97 0.45
N LEU A 544 13.50 12.77 -0.53
CA LEU A 544 13.20 14.20 -0.57
C LEU A 544 11.70 14.47 -0.72
N ASP A 545 11.02 13.68 -1.56
CA ASP A 545 9.58 13.79 -1.77
C ASP A 545 8.81 13.47 -0.49
N VAL A 546 9.13 12.36 0.21
CA VAL A 546 8.50 12.02 1.50
C VAL A 546 8.73 13.12 2.52
N LEU A 547 9.98 13.60 2.69
CA LEU A 547 10.30 14.63 3.69
C LEU A 547 9.62 15.95 3.37
N SER A 548 9.51 16.34 2.10
CA SER A 548 8.77 17.53 1.69
C SER A 548 7.25 17.37 1.88
N ALA A 549 6.71 16.16 1.70
CA ALA A 549 5.30 15.86 1.95
C ALA A 549 4.96 15.94 3.44
N LEU A 550 5.80 15.35 4.30
CA LEU A 550 5.66 15.44 5.76
C LEU A 550 5.83 16.88 6.27
N ALA A 551 6.78 17.63 5.70
CA ALA A 551 6.97 19.06 6.03
C ALA A 551 5.73 19.90 5.67
N LEU A 552 5.16 19.69 4.47
CA LEU A 552 3.93 20.36 4.04
C LEU A 552 2.75 20.02 4.97
N HIS A 553 2.61 18.73 5.29
CA HIS A 553 1.54 18.27 6.18
C HIS A 553 1.67 18.90 7.57
N ALA A 554 2.88 18.89 8.14
CA ALA A 554 3.16 19.52 9.43
C ALA A 554 2.84 21.02 9.47
N GLN A 555 3.18 21.77 8.41
CA GLN A 555 2.82 23.18 8.31
C GLN A 555 1.31 23.42 8.23
N LYS A 556 0.59 22.61 7.44
CA LYS A 556 -0.86 22.76 7.27
C LYS A 556 -1.63 22.43 8.54
N GLN A 557 -1.17 21.43 9.30
CA GLN A 557 -1.87 20.89 10.47
C GLN A 557 -1.32 21.42 11.80
N ASN A 558 -0.35 22.33 11.75
CA ASN A 558 0.33 22.85 12.94
C ASN A 558 0.89 21.72 13.82
N TRP A 559 1.57 20.76 13.19
CA TRP A 559 2.26 19.69 13.90
C TRP A 559 3.65 20.16 14.33
N ILE A 560 4.10 19.67 15.47
CA ILE A 560 5.37 20.08 16.07
C ILE A 560 6.45 19.02 15.89
N ARG A 561 7.71 19.43 16.01
CA ARG A 561 8.86 18.53 16.06
C ARG A 561 8.89 17.82 17.41
N PRO A 562 8.83 16.47 17.46
CA PRO A 562 8.98 15.71 18.69
C PRO A 562 10.45 15.71 19.15
N GLU A 563 10.67 15.63 20.47
CA GLU A 563 11.96 15.38 21.07
C GLU A 563 12.10 13.87 21.34
N LEU A 564 13.26 13.31 20.94
CA LEU A 564 13.61 11.92 21.23
C LEU A 564 14.71 11.90 22.29
N THR A 565 14.54 11.10 23.35
CA THR A 565 15.46 10.97 24.47
C THR A 565 15.87 9.52 24.69
N ASP A 566 16.94 9.30 25.48
CA ASP A 566 17.32 7.96 25.93
C ASP A 566 16.63 7.56 27.23
N ASP A 567 15.93 8.49 27.90
CA ASP A 567 15.14 8.23 29.10
C ASP A 567 13.87 7.47 28.76
N SER A 568 13.46 6.53 29.62
CA SER A 568 12.23 5.73 29.45
C SER A 568 11.01 6.60 29.78
N VAL A 569 10.45 7.29 28.76
CA VAL A 569 9.35 8.24 28.91
C VAL A 569 8.50 8.33 27.61
N ILE A 570 7.20 8.52 27.78
CA ILE A 570 6.28 9.00 26.75
C ILE A 570 5.53 10.18 27.38
N HIS A 571 5.85 11.38 26.97
CA HIS A 571 5.23 12.62 27.44
C HIS A 571 4.64 13.36 26.24
N ILE A 572 3.33 13.49 26.20
CA ILE A 572 2.56 14.13 25.14
C ILE A 572 1.65 15.18 25.79
N VAL A 573 1.78 16.42 25.38
CA VAL A 573 0.94 17.53 25.82
C VAL A 573 0.01 17.93 24.68
N GLN A 574 -1.31 17.98 24.95
CA GLN A 574 -2.34 18.33 23.99
C GLN A 574 -2.27 17.50 22.70
N GLY A 575 -2.09 16.19 22.86
CA GLY A 575 -2.08 15.27 21.73
C GLY A 575 -3.41 15.22 21.00
N ARG A 576 -3.36 15.12 19.66
CA ARG A 576 -4.51 15.02 18.77
C ARG A 576 -4.39 13.77 17.91
N HIS A 577 -5.51 13.21 17.47
CA HIS A 577 -5.48 12.01 16.63
C HIS A 577 -5.21 12.39 15.15
N PRO A 578 -4.10 11.91 14.54
CA PRO A 578 -3.63 12.41 13.23
C PRO A 578 -4.61 12.26 12.08
N VAL A 579 -5.55 11.31 12.17
CA VAL A 579 -6.53 11.04 11.11
C VAL A 579 -7.90 11.65 11.43
N ILE A 580 -8.32 11.61 12.71
CA ILE A 580 -9.68 12.02 13.13
C ILE A 580 -9.78 13.52 13.29
N GLU A 581 -8.69 14.21 13.70
CA GLU A 581 -8.73 15.67 13.96
C GLU A 581 -9.26 16.48 12.76
N ASN A 582 -8.99 16.04 11.54
CA ASN A 582 -9.42 16.69 10.30
C ASN A 582 -10.85 16.32 9.85
N ARG A 583 -11.52 15.41 10.56
CA ARG A 583 -12.85 14.86 10.17
C ARG A 583 -13.99 15.32 11.03
N ILE A 584 -13.69 15.92 12.18
CA ILE A 584 -14.66 16.45 13.13
C ILE A 584 -14.46 17.95 13.29
N GLU A 585 -15.56 18.69 13.55
CA GLU A 585 -15.51 20.15 13.67
C GLU A 585 -14.58 20.63 14.78
N ARG A 586 -14.52 19.87 15.89
CA ARG A 586 -13.67 20.19 17.04
C ARG A 586 -13.13 18.90 17.68
N PHE A 587 -11.85 18.69 17.58
CA PHE A 587 -11.15 17.63 18.30
C PHE A 587 -10.72 18.14 19.69
N ILE A 588 -10.92 17.34 20.71
CA ILE A 588 -10.45 17.64 22.08
C ILE A 588 -9.09 16.95 22.26
N ALA A 589 -8.08 17.78 22.40
CA ALA A 589 -6.72 17.33 22.63
C ALA A 589 -6.54 16.80 24.05
N ASN A 590 -5.67 15.79 24.24
CA ASN A 590 -5.45 15.16 25.53
C ASN A 590 -3.97 14.91 25.80
N ASP A 591 -3.61 15.00 27.08
CA ASP A 591 -2.27 14.73 27.56
C ASP A 591 -2.07 13.23 27.80
N CYS A 592 -0.85 12.75 27.64
CA CYS A 592 -0.45 11.40 28.03
C CYS A 592 0.94 11.44 28.66
N GLU A 593 1.05 11.00 29.89
CA GLU A 593 2.31 10.95 30.62
C GLU A 593 2.57 9.53 31.11
N LEU A 594 3.62 8.91 30.57
CA LEU A 594 4.16 7.63 31.01
C LEU A 594 5.66 7.80 31.28
N SER A 595 6.13 7.28 32.38
CA SER A 595 7.53 7.37 32.81
C SER A 595 7.92 6.14 33.63
N ASN A 596 9.17 6.03 34.04
CA ASN A 596 9.61 4.91 34.89
C ASN A 596 8.79 4.77 36.18
N ASN A 597 8.27 5.88 36.72
CA ASN A 597 7.45 5.90 37.91
C ASN A 597 5.95 5.73 37.64
N LYS A 598 5.52 5.87 36.40
CA LYS A 598 4.14 5.84 35.97
C LYS A 598 4.05 5.12 34.61
N LYS A 599 4.18 3.79 34.63
CA LYS A 599 4.20 3.00 33.38
C LYS A 599 2.83 2.50 32.94
N PHE A 600 1.83 2.53 33.81
CA PHE A 600 0.51 1.96 33.54
C PHE A 600 -0.60 2.98 33.81
N LEU A 601 -1.41 3.28 32.78
CA LEU A 601 -2.63 4.08 32.89
C LEU A 601 -3.85 3.20 32.76
N LEU A 602 -4.64 3.12 33.83
CA LEU A 602 -5.96 2.49 33.82
C LEU A 602 -7.00 3.52 33.38
N ILE A 603 -7.64 3.27 32.23
CA ILE A 603 -8.54 4.22 31.57
C ILE A 603 -9.98 3.75 31.78
N THR A 604 -10.79 4.55 32.48
CA THR A 604 -12.20 4.30 32.71
C THR A 604 -13.07 5.32 31.97
N GLY A 605 -14.38 5.12 31.96
CA GLY A 605 -15.35 6.01 31.33
C GLY A 605 -16.26 5.32 30.30
N PRO A 606 -17.22 6.03 29.74
CA PRO A 606 -18.21 5.47 28.81
C PRO A 606 -17.59 5.04 27.47
N ASN A 607 -18.21 4.06 26.79
CA ASN A 607 -17.70 3.55 25.50
C ASN A 607 -17.64 4.63 24.42
N MET A 608 -18.58 5.55 24.40
CA MET A 608 -18.59 6.67 23.45
C MET A 608 -17.70 7.85 23.89
N GLY A 609 -17.05 7.77 25.03
CA GLY A 609 -16.18 8.82 25.57
C GLY A 609 -14.88 9.01 24.77
N GLY A 610 -14.46 8.02 23.95
CA GLY A 610 -13.26 8.10 23.12
C GLY A 610 -12.04 7.36 23.66
N LYS A 611 -12.19 6.38 24.56
CA LYS A 611 -11.07 5.59 25.15
C LYS A 611 -10.16 5.01 24.09
N SER A 612 -10.71 4.26 23.13
CA SER A 612 -9.97 3.62 22.05
C SER A 612 -9.31 4.66 21.11
N THR A 613 -9.94 5.83 20.91
CA THR A 613 -9.37 6.94 20.13
C THR A 613 -8.16 7.52 20.83
N TYR A 614 -8.24 7.75 22.15
CA TYR A 614 -7.13 8.26 22.95
C TYR A 614 -5.93 7.31 22.95
N MET A 615 -6.15 6.01 23.09
CA MET A 615 -5.09 5.02 23.03
C MET A 615 -4.43 4.97 21.65
N ARG A 616 -5.24 4.91 20.56
CA ARG A 616 -4.73 4.93 19.20
C ARG A 616 -3.94 6.19 18.90
N GLN A 617 -4.43 7.35 19.32
CA GLN A 617 -3.74 8.65 19.22
C GLN A 617 -2.32 8.56 19.79
N THR A 618 -2.16 8.04 20.99
CA THR A 618 -0.86 7.89 21.66
C THR A 618 0.08 7.02 20.84
N ALA A 619 -0.38 5.84 20.40
CA ALA A 619 0.44 4.93 19.59
C ALA A 619 0.82 5.52 18.24
N LEU A 620 -0.10 6.24 17.58
CA LEU A 620 0.16 6.88 16.29
C LEU A 620 1.15 8.05 16.44
N ILE A 621 1.08 8.84 17.52
CA ILE A 621 2.06 9.91 17.81
C ILE A 621 3.45 9.31 18.01
N VAL A 622 3.56 8.21 18.77
CA VAL A 622 4.83 7.50 18.96
C VAL A 622 5.36 6.99 17.62
N LEU A 623 4.53 6.34 16.82
CA LEU A 623 4.93 5.83 15.51
C LEU A 623 5.38 6.95 14.57
N LEU A 624 4.64 8.07 14.52
CA LEU A 624 4.97 9.25 13.71
C LEU A 624 6.34 9.82 14.09
N ALA A 625 6.63 9.94 15.37
CA ALA A 625 7.93 10.41 15.85
C ALA A 625 9.07 9.51 15.36
N TYR A 626 8.90 8.19 15.38
CA TYR A 626 9.91 7.22 14.98
C TYR A 626 10.06 7.06 13.46
N ILE A 627 9.01 7.29 12.68
CA ILE A 627 9.16 7.38 11.21
C ILE A 627 9.86 8.68 10.77
N GLY A 628 10.04 9.63 11.69
CA GLY A 628 10.71 10.91 11.46
C GLY A 628 9.77 12.01 10.97
N SER A 629 8.46 11.91 11.24
CA SER A 629 7.47 12.96 11.01
C SER A 629 7.38 13.89 12.22
N PHE A 630 6.88 15.10 12.01
CA PHE A 630 6.32 15.92 13.08
C PHE A 630 5.02 15.29 13.56
N VAL A 631 4.50 15.73 14.71
CA VAL A 631 3.41 15.07 15.44
C VAL A 631 2.31 16.05 15.84
N PRO A 632 1.05 15.61 15.91
CA PRO A 632 -0.11 16.43 16.29
C PRO A 632 -0.19 16.62 17.81
N ALA A 633 0.58 17.54 18.35
CA ALA A 633 0.59 17.89 19.78
C ALA A 633 1.22 19.26 20.00
N ASP A 634 1.23 19.76 21.24
CA ASP A 634 1.90 21.01 21.60
C ASP A 634 3.32 20.75 22.14
N GLN A 635 3.55 19.60 22.78
CA GLN A 635 4.88 19.11 23.17
C GLN A 635 4.89 17.60 23.20
N VAL A 636 6.01 16.99 22.73
CA VAL A 636 6.21 15.53 22.75
C VAL A 636 7.65 15.21 23.06
N VAL A 637 7.86 14.35 24.08
CA VAL A 637 9.14 13.75 24.43
C VAL A 637 8.97 12.24 24.51
N ILE A 638 9.76 11.48 23.73
CA ILE A 638 9.63 10.02 23.63
C ILE A 638 10.99 9.36 23.81
N GLY A 639 11.03 8.39 24.72
CA GLY A 639 12.17 7.51 24.98
C GLY A 639 12.27 6.34 24.00
N PRO A 640 13.13 5.34 24.31
CA PRO A 640 13.29 4.14 23.50
C PRO A 640 12.01 3.31 23.47
N ILE A 641 11.54 2.99 22.23
CA ILE A 641 10.41 2.09 22.01
C ILE A 641 10.86 0.96 21.09
N ASP A 642 10.61 -0.28 21.50
CA ASP A 642 10.97 -1.47 20.73
C ASP A 642 9.78 -2.15 20.05
N ARG A 643 8.59 -2.12 20.68
CA ARG A 643 7.38 -2.78 20.17
C ARG A 643 6.15 -1.95 20.47
N ILE A 644 5.16 -2.04 19.59
CA ILE A 644 3.82 -1.51 19.82
C ILE A 644 2.84 -2.68 19.69
N PHE A 645 2.04 -2.92 20.72
CA PHE A 645 1.00 -3.92 20.73
C PHE A 645 -0.36 -3.27 20.95
N THR A 646 -1.36 -3.75 20.23
CA THR A 646 -2.73 -3.29 20.43
C THR A 646 -3.69 -4.47 20.51
N ARG A 647 -4.56 -4.44 21.51
CA ARG A 647 -5.76 -5.26 21.59
C ARG A 647 -6.95 -4.29 21.69
N ILE A 648 -7.52 -3.91 20.54
CA ILE A 648 -8.59 -2.91 20.44
C ILE A 648 -9.72 -3.50 19.58
N GLY A 649 -10.94 -3.58 20.17
CA GLY A 649 -12.14 -4.05 19.49
C GLY A 649 -12.26 -5.59 19.43
N ALA A 650 -13.46 -6.09 19.15
CA ALA A 650 -13.73 -7.49 18.89
C ALA A 650 -13.67 -7.73 17.39
N ALA A 651 -12.66 -8.43 16.89
CA ALA A 651 -12.67 -8.97 15.55
C ALA A 651 -13.35 -10.34 15.58
N ASP A 652 -14.54 -10.46 14.97
CA ASP A 652 -15.17 -11.74 14.73
C ASP A 652 -14.43 -12.46 13.59
N ASP A 653 -13.64 -13.47 13.92
CA ASP A 653 -13.06 -14.39 12.92
C ASP A 653 -14.07 -15.50 12.57
N LEU A 654 -15.16 -15.11 11.92
CA LEU A 654 -16.19 -16.04 11.45
C LEU A 654 -15.62 -17.03 10.41
N ALA A 655 -14.59 -16.64 9.67
CA ALA A 655 -13.96 -17.46 8.65
C ALA A 655 -13.07 -18.57 9.24
N GLY A 656 -12.41 -18.30 10.38
CA GLY A 656 -11.55 -19.27 11.07
C GLY A 656 -12.28 -20.18 12.07
N GLY A 657 -13.59 -19.97 12.31
CA GLY A 657 -14.38 -20.79 13.25
C GLY A 657 -13.95 -20.68 14.72
N ARG A 658 -13.15 -19.64 15.06
CA ARG A 658 -12.69 -19.39 16.43
C ARG A 658 -13.69 -18.51 17.17
N SER A 659 -13.94 -18.81 18.47
CA SER A 659 -14.75 -17.90 19.28
C SER A 659 -14.01 -16.57 19.50
N THR A 660 -14.76 -15.47 19.59
CA THR A 660 -14.24 -14.13 19.92
C THR A 660 -13.34 -14.14 21.15
N PHE A 661 -13.70 -14.91 22.18
CA PHE A 661 -12.89 -15.07 23.39
C PHE A 661 -11.56 -15.78 23.13
N MET A 662 -11.52 -16.80 22.26
CA MET A 662 -10.26 -17.50 21.91
C MET A 662 -9.31 -16.58 21.14
N VAL A 663 -9.84 -15.76 20.21
CA VAL A 663 -9.05 -14.76 19.49
C VAL A 663 -8.48 -13.74 20.48
N GLU A 664 -9.32 -13.21 21.37
CA GLU A 664 -8.93 -12.27 22.42
C GLU A 664 -7.82 -12.82 23.31
N MET A 665 -7.93 -14.06 23.77
CA MET A 665 -6.90 -14.70 24.61
C MET A 665 -5.61 -14.99 23.84
N THR A 666 -5.69 -15.30 22.57
CA THR A 666 -4.50 -15.50 21.73
C THR A 666 -3.71 -14.21 21.54
N GLU A 667 -4.42 -13.09 21.30
CA GLU A 667 -3.82 -11.75 21.20
C GLU A 667 -3.19 -11.33 22.53
N ALA A 668 -3.92 -11.50 23.66
CA ALA A 668 -3.40 -11.22 24.98
C ALA A 668 -2.14 -12.05 25.29
N ALA A 669 -2.15 -13.35 24.93
CA ALA A 669 -0.99 -14.22 25.15
C ALA A 669 0.23 -13.77 24.32
N ALA A 670 0.03 -13.31 23.07
CA ALA A 670 1.10 -12.76 22.25
C ALA A 670 1.72 -11.50 22.91
N ILE A 671 0.88 -10.61 23.45
CA ILE A 671 1.31 -9.41 24.16
C ILE A 671 2.11 -9.78 25.41
N LEU A 672 1.53 -10.64 26.29
CA LEU A 672 2.16 -11.00 27.56
C LEU A 672 3.51 -11.72 27.41
N ASN A 673 3.66 -12.52 26.34
CA ASN A 673 4.93 -13.19 26.05
C ASN A 673 5.93 -12.30 25.29
N GLY A 674 5.47 -11.25 24.62
CA GLY A 674 6.31 -10.42 23.77
C GLY A 674 6.66 -9.05 24.32
N ALA A 675 5.90 -8.51 25.26
CA ALA A 675 6.11 -7.17 25.80
C ALA A 675 7.37 -7.08 26.66
N THR A 676 8.13 -6.01 26.48
CA THR A 676 9.33 -5.63 27.25
C THR A 676 9.08 -4.33 28.02
N GLU A 677 10.05 -3.89 28.79
CA GLU A 677 9.97 -2.61 29.51
C GLU A 677 9.90 -1.37 28.63
N ASN A 678 10.32 -1.48 27.36
CA ASN A 678 10.27 -0.42 26.34
C ASN A 678 9.12 -0.62 25.33
N SER A 679 8.23 -1.56 25.58
CA SER A 679 7.07 -1.78 24.72
C SER A 679 5.91 -0.85 25.09
N LEU A 680 5.18 -0.36 24.06
CA LEU A 680 3.91 0.33 24.24
C LEU A 680 2.75 -0.64 24.01
N VAL A 681 1.95 -0.86 25.04
CA VAL A 681 0.83 -1.81 25.04
C VAL A 681 -0.50 -1.06 25.18
N LEU A 682 -1.42 -1.32 24.27
CA LEU A 682 -2.79 -0.80 24.30
C LEU A 682 -3.76 -1.96 24.47
N MET A 683 -4.43 -2.01 25.62
CA MET A 683 -5.42 -3.05 25.95
C MET A 683 -6.80 -2.43 26.12
N ASP A 684 -7.74 -2.81 25.26
CA ASP A 684 -9.10 -2.29 25.30
C ASP A 684 -10.10 -3.39 25.66
N GLU A 685 -10.74 -3.24 26.81
CA GLU A 685 -11.88 -4.03 27.27
C GLU A 685 -11.68 -5.55 27.25
N ILE A 686 -10.58 -6.03 27.83
CA ILE A 686 -10.28 -7.46 27.89
C ILE A 686 -11.18 -8.19 28.90
N GLY A 687 -11.58 -9.45 28.57
CA GLY A 687 -12.39 -10.31 29.42
C GLY A 687 -13.90 -10.27 29.10
N ARG A 688 -14.34 -9.61 28.01
CA ARG A 688 -15.76 -9.51 27.64
C ARG A 688 -16.37 -10.80 27.08
N GLY A 689 -15.57 -11.69 26.54
CA GLY A 689 -16.02 -12.90 25.86
C GLY A 689 -16.39 -14.09 26.75
N THR A 690 -16.40 -13.92 28.09
CA THR A 690 -16.65 -14.96 29.07
C THR A 690 -17.56 -14.48 30.22
N SER A 691 -17.72 -15.28 31.29
CA SER A 691 -18.48 -14.87 32.48
C SER A 691 -17.85 -13.64 33.13
N THR A 692 -18.64 -12.78 33.77
CA THR A 692 -18.17 -11.53 34.38
C THR A 692 -17.02 -11.73 35.36
N PHE A 693 -17.11 -12.76 36.23
CA PHE A 693 -16.07 -13.03 37.23
C PHE A 693 -14.79 -13.61 36.61
N ASP A 694 -14.91 -14.51 35.63
CA ASP A 694 -13.74 -15.04 34.91
C ASP A 694 -13.05 -13.92 34.12
N GLY A 695 -13.82 -13.05 33.48
CA GLY A 695 -13.32 -11.90 32.72
C GLY A 695 -12.58 -10.91 33.62
N LEU A 696 -13.15 -10.58 34.78
CA LEU A 696 -12.52 -9.73 35.79
C LEU A 696 -11.21 -10.33 36.33
N ALA A 697 -11.22 -11.62 36.69
CA ALA A 697 -10.04 -12.31 37.21
C ALA A 697 -8.90 -12.33 36.16
N LEU A 698 -9.23 -12.60 34.89
CA LEU A 698 -8.26 -12.56 33.82
C LEU A 698 -7.72 -11.15 33.57
N ALA A 699 -8.60 -10.13 33.49
CA ALA A 699 -8.19 -8.74 33.30
C ALA A 699 -7.28 -8.26 34.44
N TRP A 700 -7.57 -8.62 35.70
CA TRP A 700 -6.72 -8.34 36.85
C TRP A 700 -5.34 -9.00 36.71
N ALA A 701 -5.30 -10.30 36.41
CA ALA A 701 -4.05 -11.04 36.27
C ALA A 701 -3.18 -10.50 35.10
N ILE A 702 -3.80 -10.14 33.98
CA ILE A 702 -3.13 -9.54 32.82
C ILE A 702 -2.56 -8.17 33.20
N ALA A 703 -3.35 -7.31 33.84
CA ALA A 703 -2.90 -5.99 34.27
C ALA A 703 -1.71 -6.10 35.24
N ASN A 704 -1.79 -6.97 36.23
CA ASN A 704 -0.68 -7.23 37.14
C ASN A 704 0.58 -7.72 36.43
N HIS A 705 0.46 -8.64 35.48
CA HIS A 705 1.61 -9.12 34.71
C HIS A 705 2.29 -7.99 33.92
N LEU A 706 1.52 -7.10 33.29
CA LEU A 706 2.04 -5.95 32.55
C LEU A 706 2.73 -4.94 33.49
N ILE A 707 2.24 -4.78 34.73
CA ILE A 707 2.82 -3.86 35.70
C ILE A 707 4.09 -4.44 36.35
N GLU A 708 4.07 -5.70 36.77
CA GLU A 708 5.13 -6.28 37.62
C GLU A 708 6.21 -6.99 36.78
N SER A 709 5.78 -7.78 35.76
CA SER A 709 6.67 -8.65 34.97
C SER A 709 7.22 -7.95 33.75
N SER A 710 6.35 -7.48 32.87
CA SER A 710 6.77 -6.83 31.62
C SER A 710 7.24 -5.40 31.84
N ARG A 711 6.66 -4.70 32.83
CA ARG A 711 6.92 -3.28 33.14
C ARG A 711 6.83 -2.37 31.91
N SER A 712 5.92 -2.71 31.01
CA SER A 712 5.73 -2.02 29.76
C SER A 712 4.94 -0.71 29.93
N PHE A 713 5.12 0.24 29.03
CA PHE A 713 4.22 1.38 28.91
C PHE A 713 2.85 0.88 28.49
N THR A 714 1.86 1.02 29.34
CA THR A 714 0.54 0.41 29.12
C THR A 714 -0.60 1.40 29.27
N LEU A 715 -1.47 1.45 28.26
CA LEU A 715 -2.78 2.09 28.29
C LEU A 715 -3.83 0.98 28.35
N PHE A 716 -4.52 0.86 29.49
CA PHE A 716 -5.44 -0.23 29.77
C PHE A 716 -6.86 0.31 29.98
N ALA A 717 -7.72 0.20 28.98
CA ALA A 717 -9.10 0.61 29.08
C ALA A 717 -9.98 -0.54 29.58
N THR A 718 -10.84 -0.27 30.55
CA THR A 718 -11.71 -1.27 31.17
C THR A 718 -13.05 -0.72 31.57
N HIS A 719 -14.03 -1.61 31.69
CA HIS A 719 -15.31 -1.38 32.33
C HIS A 719 -15.42 -2.00 33.75
N TYR A 720 -14.39 -2.75 34.16
CA TYR A 720 -14.32 -3.33 35.50
C TYR A 720 -13.82 -2.26 36.46
N PHE A 721 -14.73 -1.72 37.26
CA PHE A 721 -14.40 -0.70 38.30
C PHE A 721 -13.49 -1.25 39.41
N GLU A 722 -13.53 -2.55 39.63
CA GLU A 722 -12.69 -3.22 40.62
C GLU A 722 -11.21 -3.06 40.32
N LEU A 723 -10.84 -2.96 39.02
CA LEU A 723 -9.47 -2.71 38.59
C LEU A 723 -8.95 -1.33 39.01
N THR A 724 -9.84 -0.36 39.31
CA THR A 724 -9.43 0.97 39.75
C THR A 724 -8.70 0.98 41.09
N GLN A 725 -8.72 -0.14 41.82
CA GLN A 725 -7.96 -0.33 43.06
C GLN A 725 -6.49 -0.73 42.80
N LEU A 726 -6.11 -1.13 41.58
CA LEU A 726 -4.72 -1.51 41.25
C LEU A 726 -3.69 -0.44 41.61
N PRO A 727 -3.91 0.87 41.37
CA PRO A 727 -2.97 1.91 41.74
C PRO A 727 -2.75 2.03 43.27
N GLU A 728 -3.66 1.56 44.12
CA GLU A 728 -3.48 1.55 45.59
C GLU A 728 -2.41 0.55 46.00
N THR A 729 -2.25 -0.53 45.23
CA THR A 729 -1.28 -1.60 45.48
C THR A 729 -0.03 -1.48 44.59
N CYS A 730 -0.14 -0.85 43.45
CA CYS A 730 0.92 -0.74 42.42
C CYS A 730 1.28 0.73 42.20
N PRO A 731 2.37 1.27 42.77
CA PRO A 731 2.72 2.70 42.64
C PRO A 731 3.02 3.20 41.24
N THR A 732 3.32 2.30 40.32
CA THR A 732 3.60 2.63 38.90
C THR A 732 2.35 2.68 38.05
N ALA A 733 1.18 2.42 38.64
CA ALA A 733 -0.11 2.51 37.98
C ALA A 733 -0.86 3.77 38.40
N GLU A 734 -1.62 4.36 37.50
CA GLU A 734 -2.49 5.52 37.76
C GLU A 734 -3.83 5.37 37.10
N ASN A 735 -4.89 5.84 37.75
CA ASN A 735 -6.23 5.93 37.19
C ASN A 735 -6.40 7.23 36.41
N VAL A 736 -6.98 7.12 35.21
CA VAL A 736 -7.49 8.26 34.45
C VAL A 736 -8.88 7.92 33.90
N HIS A 737 -9.69 8.93 33.66
CA HIS A 737 -11.01 8.71 33.09
C HIS A 737 -11.35 9.72 32.00
N LEU A 738 -12.20 9.31 31.06
CA LEU A 738 -12.79 10.21 30.09
C LEU A 738 -14.05 10.85 30.69
N SER A 739 -14.02 12.18 30.74
CA SER A 739 -15.06 12.98 31.40
C SER A 739 -16.36 12.98 30.60
N ALA A 740 -17.46 12.81 31.31
CA ALA A 740 -18.80 12.99 30.79
C ALA A 740 -19.64 13.75 31.83
N VAL A 741 -20.49 14.64 31.37
CA VAL A 741 -21.36 15.46 32.24
C VAL A 741 -22.82 15.19 31.92
N GLU A 742 -23.60 14.95 32.94
CA GLU A 742 -25.04 14.90 32.80
C GLU A 742 -25.65 16.31 32.76
N HIS A 743 -26.41 16.61 31.73
CA HIS A 743 -27.13 17.86 31.58
C HIS A 743 -28.60 17.58 31.21
N LYS A 744 -29.55 17.86 32.13
CA LYS A 744 -31.00 17.72 31.90
C LYS A 744 -31.38 16.37 31.27
N ASP A 745 -31.04 15.24 31.92
CA ASP A 745 -31.33 13.87 31.43
C ASP A 745 -30.56 13.41 30.18
N ASN A 746 -29.65 14.20 29.65
CA ASN A 746 -28.76 13.84 28.55
C ASN A 746 -27.32 13.81 29.04
N ILE A 747 -26.54 12.87 28.49
CA ILE A 747 -25.10 12.82 28.73
C ILE A 747 -24.37 13.60 27.63
N VAL A 748 -23.42 14.42 28.02
CA VAL A 748 -22.49 15.12 27.13
C VAL A 748 -21.09 14.56 27.37
N PHE A 749 -20.53 13.94 26.35
CA PHE A 749 -19.15 13.46 26.40
C PHE A 749 -18.21 14.63 26.17
N LEU A 750 -17.34 14.92 27.13
CA LEU A 750 -16.37 15.99 27.03
C LEU A 750 -15.14 15.58 26.25
N HIS A 751 -14.89 14.27 26.11
CA HIS A 751 -13.72 13.68 25.47
C HIS A 751 -12.37 14.13 26.07
N SER A 752 -12.39 14.74 27.24
CA SER A 752 -11.20 15.11 28.01
C SER A 752 -10.80 13.98 28.95
N VAL A 753 -9.49 13.72 29.04
CA VAL A 753 -8.88 12.76 29.97
C VAL A 753 -8.54 13.51 31.26
N GLU A 754 -9.06 13.02 32.39
CA GLU A 754 -8.84 13.62 33.69
C GLU A 754 -8.24 12.59 34.68
N PRO A 755 -7.47 13.03 35.67
CA PRO A 755 -6.93 12.13 36.70
C PRO A 755 -8.02 11.49 37.55
N GLY A 756 -7.74 10.26 38.04
CA GLY A 756 -8.62 9.50 38.88
C GLY A 756 -9.57 8.56 38.12
N PRO A 757 -10.31 7.69 38.83
CA PRO A 757 -11.30 6.81 38.21
C PRO A 757 -12.60 7.56 37.86
N ALA A 758 -13.38 7.03 36.90
CA ALA A 758 -14.71 7.54 36.62
C ALA A 758 -15.64 7.40 37.85
N SER A 759 -16.44 8.40 38.10
CA SER A 759 -17.34 8.44 39.26
C SER A 759 -18.54 7.47 39.16
N GLN A 760 -18.97 7.14 37.94
CA GLN A 760 -20.13 6.27 37.70
C GLN A 760 -20.10 5.62 36.29
N SER A 761 -20.96 4.61 36.11
CA SER A 761 -21.18 3.97 34.85
C SER A 761 -22.33 4.71 34.09
N TYR A 762 -22.13 4.98 32.81
CA TYR A 762 -23.08 5.69 31.95
C TYR A 762 -23.85 4.76 31.01
N GLY A 763 -23.87 3.44 31.26
CA GLY A 763 -24.45 2.46 30.34
C GLY A 763 -25.93 2.70 30.04
N LEU A 764 -26.72 3.04 31.04
CA LEU A 764 -28.17 3.31 30.89
C LEU A 764 -28.44 4.62 30.16
N GLN A 765 -27.63 5.64 30.37
CA GLN A 765 -27.72 6.90 29.66
C GLN A 765 -27.37 6.74 28.17
N VAL A 766 -26.36 5.95 27.86
CA VAL A 766 -26.01 5.62 26.48
C VAL A 766 -27.11 4.81 25.81
N ALA A 767 -27.72 3.85 26.52
CA ALA A 767 -28.85 3.08 26.02
C ALA A 767 -30.06 4.00 25.68
N LYS A 768 -30.31 5.01 26.51
CA LYS A 768 -31.34 6.03 26.28
C LYS A 768 -31.04 6.83 25.01
N LEU A 769 -29.77 7.26 24.81
CA LEU A 769 -29.33 7.96 23.58
C LEU A 769 -29.46 7.11 22.33
N ALA A 770 -29.22 5.80 22.44
CA ALA A 770 -29.38 4.83 21.36
C ALA A 770 -30.85 4.52 21.00
N GLY A 771 -31.82 5.13 21.71
CA GLY A 771 -33.24 4.96 21.42
C GLY A 771 -33.92 3.76 22.12
N VAL A 772 -33.31 3.19 23.15
CA VAL A 772 -33.97 2.15 23.97
C VAL A 772 -35.20 2.76 24.65
N PRO A 773 -36.36 2.11 24.59
CA PRO A 773 -37.60 2.64 25.15
C PRO A 773 -37.49 3.04 26.63
N ALA A 774 -38.09 4.19 27.01
CA ALA A 774 -37.97 4.77 28.35
C ALA A 774 -38.44 3.83 29.49
N ASN A 775 -39.45 3.01 29.22
CA ASN A 775 -39.90 2.00 30.16
C ASN A 775 -38.86 0.93 30.48
N VAL A 776 -38.11 0.51 29.45
CA VAL A 776 -37.00 -0.47 29.63
C VAL A 776 -35.86 0.17 30.44
N ILE A 777 -35.53 1.43 30.17
CA ILE A 777 -34.48 2.16 30.91
C ILE A 777 -34.89 2.32 32.38
N ARG A 778 -36.19 2.63 32.69
CA ARG A 778 -36.72 2.76 34.04
C ARG A 778 -36.61 1.44 34.81
N VAL A 779 -36.99 0.32 34.19
CA VAL A 779 -36.87 -1.01 34.80
C VAL A 779 -35.41 -1.37 35.05
N ALA A 780 -34.54 -1.11 34.03
CA ALA A 780 -33.10 -1.38 34.16
C ALA A 780 -32.47 -0.55 35.28
N ARG A 781 -32.87 0.73 35.47
CA ARG A 781 -32.38 1.59 36.56
C ARG A 781 -32.79 1.03 37.94
N LYS A 782 -34.07 0.61 38.09
CA LYS A 782 -34.53 -0.01 39.32
C LYS A 782 -33.76 -1.29 39.63
N HIS A 783 -33.57 -2.14 38.65
CA HIS A 783 -32.81 -3.40 38.83
C HIS A 783 -31.34 -3.18 39.11
N LEU A 784 -30.71 -2.15 38.51
CA LEU A 784 -29.34 -1.75 38.81
C LEU A 784 -29.21 -1.35 40.29
N ALA A 785 -30.11 -0.49 40.79
CA ALA A 785 -30.11 -0.08 42.19
C ALA A 785 -30.34 -1.25 43.16
N GLU A 786 -31.18 -2.25 42.79
CA GLU A 786 -31.34 -3.49 43.52
C GLU A 786 -30.04 -4.31 43.56
N LEU A 787 -29.37 -4.46 42.43
CA LEU A 787 -28.08 -5.16 42.35
C LEU A 787 -27.03 -4.46 43.20
N GLU A 788 -26.91 -3.14 43.10
CA GLU A 788 -26.00 -2.34 43.89
C GLU A 788 -26.27 -2.50 45.40
N SER A 789 -27.51 -2.53 45.83
CA SER A 789 -27.89 -2.74 47.24
C SER A 789 -27.62 -4.15 47.75
N HIS A 790 -27.69 -5.17 46.91
CA HIS A 790 -27.40 -6.56 47.30
C HIS A 790 -25.90 -6.86 47.41
N PHE A 791 -25.06 -6.06 46.75
CA PHE A 791 -23.60 -6.19 46.81
C PHE A 791 -22.93 -5.36 47.91
N MET A 792 -23.73 -4.68 48.80
CA MET A 792 -23.25 -3.99 49.98
C MET A 792 -23.60 -4.76 51.27
N PRO A 793 -22.87 -5.81 51.67
CA PRO A 793 -22.85 -6.27 53.03
C PRO A 793 -21.45 -6.16 53.67
N GLY A 794 -21.28 -5.21 54.62
CA GLY A 794 -20.22 -5.24 55.60
C GLY A 794 -18.83 -4.77 55.12
N LYS A 795 -18.13 -4.08 55.97
CA LYS A 795 -16.87 -3.34 55.81
C LYS A 795 -15.65 -4.10 55.24
N ASP A 796 -15.78 -5.31 54.75
CA ASP A 796 -14.67 -6.17 54.30
C ASP A 796 -14.90 -6.85 52.93
N GLN A 797 -15.90 -6.44 52.15
CA GLN A 797 -16.09 -6.95 50.79
C GLN A 797 -16.12 -5.81 49.77
N LEU A 798 -15.26 -5.91 48.79
CA LEU A 798 -15.13 -5.06 47.63
C LEU A 798 -16.50 -4.72 47.00
N SER A 799 -16.98 -3.47 47.15
CA SER A 799 -18.20 -3.04 46.52
C SER A 799 -17.96 -2.80 45.05
N LEU A 800 -18.80 -3.39 44.21
CA LEU A 800 -18.74 -3.22 42.75
C LEU A 800 -18.95 -1.77 42.32
N PHE A 801 -19.47 -0.91 43.22
CA PHE A 801 -19.77 0.50 42.93
C PHE A 801 -19.65 1.32 44.21
N SER A 802 -18.50 1.90 44.47
CA SER A 802 -18.36 2.86 45.57
C SER A 802 -18.84 4.23 45.11
N TYR A 803 -20.07 4.54 45.50
CA TYR A 803 -20.60 5.91 45.47
C TYR A 803 -20.05 6.65 46.71
N THR A 804 -19.23 7.64 46.53
CA THR A 804 -18.99 8.65 47.58
C THR A 804 -20.06 9.72 47.44
N PRO A 805 -21.00 9.84 48.39
CA PRO A 805 -21.97 10.93 48.35
C PRO A 805 -21.24 12.25 48.61
N SER A 806 -21.25 13.13 47.61
CA SER A 806 -21.05 14.55 47.88
C SER A 806 -22.16 14.97 48.87
N THR A 807 -21.77 15.34 50.07
CA THR A 807 -22.64 15.89 51.13
C THR A 807 -23.21 17.22 50.71
N GLU A 808 -24.38 17.17 50.15
CA GLU A 808 -25.41 18.25 50.24
C GLU A 808 -26.78 17.57 50.41
N PRO A 809 -27.71 18.11 51.21
CA PRO A 809 -28.89 17.41 51.69
C PRO A 809 -30.03 17.37 50.67
N GLU A 810 -30.18 16.21 50.00
CA GLU A 810 -31.39 15.91 49.18
C GLU A 810 -32.40 15.09 49.97
N GLU A 811 -32.80 15.54 51.16
CA GLU A 811 -33.93 14.89 51.89
C GLU A 811 -35.32 15.36 51.44
N THR A 812 -35.43 16.25 50.44
CA THR A 812 -36.73 16.82 50.05
C THR A 812 -37.31 16.35 48.70
N THR A 813 -36.51 15.69 47.84
CA THR A 813 -36.99 15.28 46.51
C THR A 813 -37.60 13.86 46.44
N SER A 814 -37.18 12.93 47.32
CA SER A 814 -37.71 11.55 47.35
C SER A 814 -39.13 11.50 47.89
N GLU A 815 -39.42 12.24 48.95
CA GLU A 815 -40.77 12.30 49.55
C GLU A 815 -41.78 13.00 48.63
N ILE A 816 -41.36 13.99 47.89
CA ILE A 816 -42.18 14.68 46.88
C ILE A 816 -42.53 13.75 45.73
N PHE A 817 -41.60 12.96 45.24
CA PHE A 817 -41.83 12.01 44.15
C PHE A 817 -42.73 10.85 44.54
N GLU A 818 -42.61 10.29 45.76
CA GLU A 818 -43.52 9.25 46.26
C GLU A 818 -44.93 9.78 46.46
N GLN A 819 -45.09 11.04 46.85
CA GLN A 819 -46.40 11.70 47.08
C GLN A 819 -47.18 11.89 45.77
N PHE A 820 -46.47 12.11 44.61
CA PHE A 820 -47.09 12.31 43.31
C PHE A 820 -47.13 11.03 42.46
N SER A 821 -46.57 9.87 42.90
CA SER A 821 -46.57 8.58 42.22
C SER A 821 -47.97 8.15 41.71
N PRO A 822 -49.08 8.25 42.50
CA PRO A 822 -50.39 7.86 42.04
C PRO A 822 -50.95 8.67 40.87
N VAL A 823 -50.53 9.96 40.73
CA VAL A 823 -50.97 10.80 39.64
C VAL A 823 -50.16 10.51 38.39
N ILE A 824 -48.89 10.14 38.54
CA ILE A 824 -48.02 9.75 37.44
C ILE A 824 -48.45 8.39 36.87
N GLU A 825 -48.79 7.44 37.71
CA GLU A 825 -49.30 6.14 37.31
C GLU A 825 -50.62 6.25 36.53
N MET A 826 -51.57 7.08 36.99
CA MET A 826 -52.80 7.35 36.24
C MET A 826 -52.55 8.07 34.88
N LEU A 827 -51.52 8.88 34.75
CA LEU A 827 -51.13 9.53 33.52
C LEU A 827 -50.50 8.54 32.53
N ASP A 828 -49.71 7.61 33.00
CA ASP A 828 -49.04 6.56 32.20
C ASP A 828 -50.02 5.47 31.71
N GLU A 829 -51.14 5.22 32.46
CA GLU A 829 -52.18 4.28 32.09
C GLU A 829 -53.16 4.86 31.06
N LEU A 830 -53.16 6.18 30.83
CA LEU A 830 -54.05 6.83 29.88
C LEU A 830 -53.54 6.71 28.45
N ASP A 831 -54.34 6.04 27.59
CA ASP A 831 -54.12 6.03 26.15
C ASP A 831 -54.97 7.15 25.49
N PRO A 832 -54.40 8.31 25.11
CA PRO A 832 -55.13 9.43 24.55
C PRO A 832 -55.90 9.12 23.27
N ASP A 833 -55.40 8.14 22.49
CA ASP A 833 -56.01 7.79 21.19
C ASP A 833 -57.25 6.90 21.31
N SER A 834 -57.48 6.29 22.50
CA SER A 834 -58.63 5.47 22.80
C SER A 834 -59.80 6.20 23.48
N LEU A 835 -59.59 7.48 23.89
CA LEU A 835 -60.57 8.24 24.66
C LEU A 835 -61.41 9.16 23.78
N SER A 836 -62.73 9.21 24.02
CA SER A 836 -63.60 10.25 23.47
C SER A 836 -63.29 11.62 24.11
N SER A 837 -63.58 12.72 23.42
CA SER A 837 -63.36 14.10 23.92
C SER A 837 -64.03 14.37 25.28
N ARG A 838 -65.11 13.69 25.64
CA ARG A 838 -65.79 13.82 26.92
C ARG A 838 -65.07 13.03 28.02
N GLU A 839 -64.60 11.83 27.71
CA GLU A 839 -63.83 10.98 28.63
C GLU A 839 -62.46 11.61 28.95
N ALA A 840 -61.83 12.17 27.95
CA ALA A 840 -60.57 12.86 28.13
C ALA A 840 -60.71 14.08 29.06
N LEU A 841 -61.81 14.81 28.95
CA LEU A 841 -62.08 15.94 29.84
C LEU A 841 -62.37 15.48 31.27
N GLU A 842 -63.11 14.39 31.45
CA GLU A 842 -63.44 13.81 32.77
C GLU A 842 -62.15 13.26 33.42
N GLN A 843 -61.26 12.63 32.67
CA GLN A 843 -59.92 12.18 33.18
C GLN A 843 -59.05 13.36 33.57
N LEU A 844 -59.00 14.42 32.81
CA LEU A 844 -58.27 15.63 33.14
C LEU A 844 -58.77 16.30 34.46
N TYR A 845 -60.12 16.31 34.70
CA TYR A 845 -60.65 16.79 35.96
C TYR A 845 -60.33 15.88 37.12
N SER A 846 -60.29 14.58 36.91
CA SER A 846 -59.91 13.57 37.94
C SER A 846 -58.43 13.76 38.34
N LEU A 847 -57.51 13.84 37.39
CA LEU A 847 -56.11 14.11 37.61
C LEU A 847 -55.86 15.43 38.32
N LYS A 848 -56.59 16.51 37.91
CA LYS A 848 -56.49 17.81 38.58
C LYS A 848 -57.02 17.83 39.97
N LYS A 849 -58.03 17.01 40.26
CA LYS A 849 -58.59 16.85 41.63
C LYS A 849 -57.60 16.14 42.52
N GLN A 850 -57.04 15.00 42.05
CA GLN A 850 -56.01 14.25 42.80
C GLN A 850 -54.77 15.10 43.08
N LEU A 851 -54.34 15.88 42.09
CA LEU A 851 -53.21 16.79 42.27
C LEU A 851 -53.45 17.89 43.29
N LYS A 852 -54.72 18.29 43.45
CA LYS A 852 -55.13 19.28 44.44
C LYS A 852 -55.33 18.69 45.85
N ASP A 853 -55.68 17.41 45.95
CA ASP A 853 -55.78 16.67 47.18
C ASP A 853 -54.43 16.24 47.75
N LEU A 854 -53.36 16.25 46.90
CA LEU A 854 -51.99 15.99 47.28
C LEU A 854 -51.13 17.26 47.54
N GLN A 855 -51.64 18.41 47.22
CA GLN A 855 -51.14 19.73 47.66
C GLN A 855 -51.71 20.18 49.00
#